data_12d999d42196f9cdff3668acc77317b6
#
_entry.id   12d999d42196f9cdff3668acc77317b6
#
_cell.length_a   1.000
_cell.length_b   1.000
_cell.length_c   1.000
_cell.angle_alpha   90.00
_cell.angle_beta   90.00
_cell.angle_gamma   90.00
#
_symmetry.space_group_name_H-M   'P 1'
#
loop_
_entity.id
_entity.type
_entity.pdbx_description
1 polymer ?
#
loop_
_entity_poly.entity_id
_entity_poly.type
_entity_poly.pdbx_seq_one_letter_code
_entity_poly.pdbx_strand_id
1 'polypeptide(L)'
;MSRMEHSCSLLLLCVSFLFAEALPPNGTELPKPTTTTNSTEENNLHKDLLTSMLILLLVFIIFILLAGYFFRFRRHRKAVVNSGDKKMPNGILEEQEQQRVMLLGRSPSGPKKYFPIPVENLEEEIRMRSADEGKLFREEFNSLTSGYVQGTFEMANKEENREKNRYPNILPYDHSRVILTQIDGVSSSDYVNASYIDGYKEKNKFIAAQGPKQETVNDFWRMIWEQKSAIIVMLTNLKERKEEKCYQYWPDQGCWTYGNIRVSVEDCIVLVDYTIRKFCVQSLHDGCKAPRLVTQLHFTSWPDFGVPFTPIGMLKFLKKVKTLNPAHAGPIVVHCSAGVGRTGTFVVIDAMIDMMHAEQKVDVFEFVSRIRNQRPQMVQTDMQYSFIYQALLEYYLYGDTELDVSSLEKHLQTSHNAAPNLVKIGLEEEFKKLTNVRIMKENMRTGNLPANMKKARVIQIIPYDFNRVILSMKRGQEYTDYINASFIDGYRQKDYFIATQGPLPHTVEDFWRMVWEWKCHTIVMLTEVQEREQEKCCQYWPSEGSVTHGEITVEIKNDSLLDAISVRDFLVTYNQGNQEKQSRLVRQFHFHGWPEIGIPAEGKGMIDLIAAVQKQQQQTGNHPITVHCSAGAGRTGTFIALSNILERVKAEGLLDVFQAVKSLRLQRPHMVQTLEQYEFCYRVVQDFIDIFSDYANFK
;
A
#
# COMPACT_ATOMS: atom_id res chain seq x y z
N MET A 1 -21.32 21.27 -22.60
CA MET A 1 -22.12 22.48 -22.46
C MET A 1 -22.78 22.62 -21.09
N SER A 2 -23.33 21.61 -20.47
CA SER A 2 -24.00 21.72 -19.15
C SER A 2 -23.14 22.11 -17.94
N ARG A 3 -21.87 21.76 -17.92
CA ARG A 3 -20.94 22.16 -16.83
C ARG A 3 -20.46 23.61 -16.90
N MET A 4 -20.49 24.24 -18.07
CA MET A 4 -20.13 25.65 -18.24
C MET A 4 -21.28 26.57 -17.86
N GLU A 5 -22.53 26.16 -18.10
CA GLU A 5 -23.72 26.92 -17.69
C GLU A 5 -23.86 26.97 -16.17
N HIS A 6 -23.51 25.87 -15.46
CA HIS A 6 -23.51 25.86 -14.00
C HIS A 6 -22.42 26.72 -13.39
N SER A 7 -21.23 26.78 -14.02
CA SER A 7 -20.12 27.63 -13.53
C SER A 7 -20.39 29.12 -13.77
N CYS A 8 -21.04 29.49 -14.89
CA CYS A 8 -21.46 30.87 -15.15
C CYS A 8 -22.58 31.31 -14.22
N SER A 9 -23.54 30.41 -13.90
CA SER A 9 -24.61 30.70 -12.96
C SER A 9 -24.12 30.90 -11.53
N LEU A 10 -23.12 30.13 -11.09
CA LEU A 10 -22.48 30.29 -9.79
C LEU A 10 -21.66 31.59 -9.69
N LEU A 11 -20.96 31.99 -10.75
CA LEU A 11 -20.23 33.24 -10.80
C LEU A 11 -21.15 34.46 -10.79
N LEU A 12 -22.30 34.38 -11.53
CA LEU A 12 -23.32 35.43 -11.49
C LEU A 12 -24.00 35.55 -10.12
N LEU A 13 -24.21 34.42 -9.42
CA LEU A 13 -24.73 34.39 -8.04
C LEU A 13 -23.72 34.97 -7.04
N CYS A 14 -22.42 34.68 -7.18
CA CYS A 14 -21.38 35.25 -6.33
C CYS A 14 -21.20 36.75 -6.54
N VAL A 15 -21.31 37.22 -7.79
CA VAL A 15 -21.27 38.68 -8.11
C VAL A 15 -22.52 39.38 -7.59
N SER A 16 -23.69 38.73 -7.66
CA SER A 16 -24.95 39.27 -7.11
C SER A 16 -24.92 39.34 -5.57
N PHE A 17 -24.28 38.39 -4.90
CA PHE A 17 -24.10 38.40 -3.44
C PHE A 17 -23.13 39.49 -2.99
N LEU A 18 -22.05 39.74 -3.73
CA LEU A 18 -21.09 40.84 -3.44
C LEU A 18 -21.68 42.23 -3.67
N PHE A 19 -22.65 42.36 -4.60
CA PHE A 19 -23.39 43.61 -4.81
C PHE A 19 -24.52 43.83 -3.76
N ALA A 20 -25.05 42.76 -3.15
CA ALA A 20 -26.06 42.86 -2.10
C ALA A 20 -25.52 43.35 -0.75
N GLU A 21 -24.21 43.10 -0.45
CA GLU A 21 -23.58 43.61 0.76
C GLU A 21 -23.07 45.05 0.68
N ALA A 22 -23.12 45.68 -0.50
CA ALA A 22 -22.69 47.03 -0.72
C ALA A 22 -23.79 48.11 -0.63
N LEU A 23 -25.03 47.72 -0.32
CA LEU A 23 -26.16 48.66 -0.14
C LEU A 23 -26.54 48.77 1.33
N PRO A 24 -26.57 49.94 1.94
CA PRO A 24 -27.00 50.12 3.31
C PRO A 24 -28.52 49.90 3.46
N PRO A 25 -28.99 49.35 4.62
CA PRO A 25 -30.39 49.12 4.83
C PRO A 25 -31.17 50.44 4.98
N ASN A 26 -32.23 50.56 4.23
CA ASN A 26 -33.15 51.70 4.25
C ASN A 26 -33.78 51.92 5.64
N GLY A 27 -33.70 53.14 6.09
CA GLY A 27 -34.73 53.74 6.95
C GLY A 27 -34.27 54.06 8.36
N THR A 28 -33.78 55.32 8.57
CA THR A 28 -34.20 56.19 9.65
C THR A 28 -33.68 57.61 9.40
N GLU A 29 -34.49 58.58 9.85
CA GLU A 29 -34.50 59.99 9.56
C GLU A 29 -33.18 60.75 9.87
N LEU A 30 -32.96 61.82 9.08
CA LEU A 30 -31.95 62.87 9.21
C LEU A 30 -32.16 63.74 10.46
N PRO A 31 -31.09 64.13 11.12
CA PRO A 31 -30.96 65.50 11.71
C PRO A 31 -29.91 66.33 10.95
N LYS A 32 -30.22 67.62 10.91
CA LYS A 32 -29.54 68.70 10.20
C LYS A 32 -28.10 68.97 10.65
N PRO A 33 -27.32 69.69 9.86
CA PRO A 33 -25.85 69.66 9.89
C PRO A 33 -25.23 70.61 10.90
N THR A 34 -24.16 70.19 11.51
CA THR A 34 -23.14 71.09 12.05
C THR A 34 -21.78 70.76 11.40
N THR A 35 -21.24 71.84 10.88
CA THR A 35 -19.96 71.99 10.23
C THR A 35 -18.78 71.46 11.06
N THR A 36 -17.88 70.75 10.42
CA THR A 36 -16.43 70.94 10.29
C THR A 36 -15.66 69.63 10.23
N THR A 37 -14.79 69.58 9.20
CA THR A 37 -13.59 68.76 9.06
C THR A 37 -13.75 67.22 8.85
N ASN A 38 -13.52 66.78 7.61
CA ASN A 38 -12.47 65.83 7.30
C ASN A 38 -12.42 65.51 5.79
N SER A 39 -11.64 66.26 5.05
CA SER A 39 -11.32 66.04 3.62
C SER A 39 -10.38 64.83 3.38
N THR A 40 -10.05 64.08 4.42
CA THR A 40 -9.14 62.93 4.32
C THR A 40 -9.84 61.59 4.22
N GLU A 41 -11.04 61.43 4.75
CA GLU A 41 -11.77 60.13 4.69
C GLU A 41 -12.47 59.92 3.34
N GLU A 42 -13.02 60.93 2.70
CA GLU A 42 -13.59 60.82 1.37
C GLU A 42 -12.56 60.49 0.29
N ASN A 43 -11.31 60.98 0.42
CA ASN A 43 -10.22 60.67 -0.50
C ASN A 43 -9.70 59.24 -0.35
N ASN A 44 -9.79 58.65 0.82
CA ASN A 44 -9.39 57.25 1.04
C ASN A 44 -10.47 56.27 0.52
N LEU A 45 -11.74 56.57 0.73
CA LEU A 45 -12.85 55.72 0.22
C LEU A 45 -12.86 55.72 -1.33
N HIS A 46 -12.60 56.86 -1.98
CA HIS A 46 -12.46 56.95 -3.45
C HIS A 46 -11.22 56.18 -3.96
N LYS A 47 -10.09 56.18 -3.24
CA LYS A 47 -8.92 55.41 -3.61
C LYS A 47 -9.12 53.92 -3.48
N ASP A 48 -9.80 53.46 -2.43
CA ASP A 48 -10.09 52.06 -2.22
C ASP A 48 -11.11 51.55 -3.25
N LEU A 49 -12.09 52.36 -3.60
CA LEU A 49 -13.05 52.02 -4.67
C LEU A 49 -12.37 51.92 -6.03
N LEU A 50 -11.46 52.84 -6.33
CA LEU A 50 -10.70 52.90 -7.60
C LEU A 50 -9.74 51.69 -7.68
N THR A 51 -9.11 51.32 -6.57
CA THR A 51 -8.21 50.14 -6.47
C THR A 51 -8.98 48.85 -6.66
N SER A 52 -10.16 48.73 -6.06
CA SER A 52 -11.03 47.56 -6.21
C SER A 52 -11.55 47.42 -7.65
N MET A 53 -11.93 48.52 -8.31
CA MET A 53 -12.32 48.51 -9.72
C MET A 53 -11.14 48.14 -10.65
N LEU A 54 -9.93 48.60 -10.36
CA LEU A 54 -8.74 48.21 -11.12
C LEU A 54 -8.39 46.73 -10.98
N ILE A 55 -8.54 46.16 -9.79
CA ILE A 55 -8.33 44.72 -9.54
C ILE A 55 -9.37 43.90 -10.30
N LEU A 56 -10.64 44.28 -10.27
CA LEU A 56 -11.70 43.60 -11.03
C LEU A 56 -11.48 43.69 -12.55
N LEU A 57 -11.00 44.81 -13.05
CA LEU A 57 -10.65 44.98 -14.46
C LEU A 57 -9.48 44.08 -14.86
N LEU A 58 -8.48 43.96 -14.00
CA LEU A 58 -7.32 43.11 -14.22
C LEU A 58 -7.70 41.59 -14.24
N VAL A 59 -8.56 41.17 -13.32
CA VAL A 59 -9.10 39.83 -13.28
C VAL A 59 -9.92 39.53 -14.54
N PHE A 60 -10.70 40.47 -15.01
CA PHE A 60 -11.48 40.32 -16.24
C PHE A 60 -10.62 40.22 -17.50
N ILE A 61 -9.51 41.00 -17.56
CA ILE A 61 -8.53 40.91 -18.65
C ILE A 61 -7.83 39.57 -18.64
N ILE A 62 -7.42 39.06 -17.47
CA ILE A 62 -6.81 37.72 -17.32
C ILE A 62 -7.78 36.65 -17.80
N PHE A 63 -9.06 36.76 -17.47
CA PHE A 63 -10.08 35.81 -17.91
C PHE A 63 -10.25 35.79 -19.43
N ILE A 64 -10.26 36.97 -20.07
CA ILE A 64 -10.30 37.12 -21.55
C ILE A 64 -9.07 36.50 -22.19
N LEU A 65 -7.88 36.70 -21.61
CA LEU A 65 -6.64 36.13 -22.13
C LEU A 65 -6.62 34.60 -22.00
N LEU A 66 -7.08 34.07 -20.88
CA LEU A 66 -7.20 32.62 -20.67
C LEU A 66 -8.25 32.00 -21.61
N ALA A 67 -9.38 32.65 -21.82
CA ALA A 67 -10.39 32.22 -22.78
C ALA A 67 -9.85 32.23 -24.21
N GLY A 68 -9.13 33.29 -24.59
CA GLY A 68 -8.46 33.42 -25.89
C GLY A 68 -7.40 32.35 -26.11
N TYR A 69 -6.59 32.06 -25.06
CA TYR A 69 -5.61 30.98 -25.09
C TYR A 69 -6.28 29.61 -25.27
N PHE A 70 -7.37 29.38 -24.55
CA PHE A 70 -8.13 28.12 -24.65
C PHE A 70 -8.80 27.95 -26.04
N PHE A 71 -9.32 29.04 -26.62
CA PHE A 71 -9.86 29.04 -28.00
C PHE A 71 -8.76 28.80 -29.05
N ARG A 72 -7.58 29.40 -28.84
CA ARG A 72 -6.43 29.23 -29.72
C ARG A 72 -5.88 27.80 -29.65
N PHE A 73 -5.84 27.22 -28.46
CA PHE A 73 -5.44 25.82 -28.22
C PHE A 73 -6.42 24.83 -28.86
N ARG A 74 -7.73 25.10 -28.76
CA ARG A 74 -8.77 24.30 -29.42
C ARG A 74 -8.72 24.41 -30.94
N ARG A 75 -8.37 25.57 -31.48
CA ARG A 75 -8.20 25.80 -32.92
C ARG A 75 -6.95 25.14 -33.46
N HIS A 76 -5.85 25.10 -32.67
CA HIS A 76 -4.64 24.35 -33.01
C HIS A 76 -4.91 22.83 -33.02
N ARG A 77 -5.68 22.31 -32.09
CA ARG A 77 -6.08 20.90 -32.09
C ARG A 77 -6.94 20.52 -33.32
N LYS A 78 -7.81 21.42 -33.76
CA LYS A 78 -8.62 21.19 -34.99
C LYS A 78 -7.77 21.33 -36.28
N ALA A 79 -6.78 22.20 -36.27
CA ALA A 79 -5.88 22.38 -37.43
C ALA A 79 -4.91 21.19 -37.61
N VAL A 80 -4.46 20.57 -36.52
CA VAL A 80 -3.60 19.37 -36.56
C VAL A 80 -4.38 18.13 -37.03
N VAL A 81 -5.69 18.08 -36.82
CA VAL A 81 -6.53 16.99 -37.30
C VAL A 81 -6.85 17.12 -38.80
N ASN A 82 -6.79 18.33 -39.38
CA ASN A 82 -7.14 18.58 -40.79
C ASN A 82 -5.93 18.79 -41.74
N SER A 83 -4.67 18.62 -41.27
CA SER A 83 -3.49 18.77 -42.11
C SER A 83 -2.80 17.44 -42.48
N GLY A 84 -3.53 16.34 -42.44
CA GLY A 84 -3.03 14.98 -42.70
C GLY A 84 -3.09 14.52 -44.17
N ASP A 85 -2.94 15.41 -45.16
CA ASP A 85 -2.79 15.01 -46.53
C ASP A 85 -1.71 15.82 -47.27
N LYS A 86 -0.45 15.41 -47.11
CA LYS A 86 0.57 15.63 -48.15
C LYS A 86 1.62 14.51 -48.08
N LYS A 87 1.61 13.69 -49.09
CA LYS A 87 2.56 12.62 -49.39
C LYS A 87 4.00 13.11 -49.45
N MET A 88 4.90 12.39 -48.76
CA MET A 88 6.31 12.30 -49.12
C MET A 88 6.78 10.84 -48.99
N PRO A 89 7.64 10.38 -49.93
CA PRO A 89 7.99 8.97 -50.06
C PRO A 89 9.26 8.64 -49.29
N ASN A 90 9.21 7.69 -48.36
CA ASN A 90 10.39 6.97 -47.91
C ASN A 90 10.02 5.63 -47.25
N GLY A 91 10.43 4.56 -47.89
CA GLY A 91 10.13 3.16 -47.59
C GLY A 91 10.79 2.56 -46.34
N ILE A 92 11.41 3.36 -45.45
CA ILE A 92 12.05 2.85 -44.21
C ILE A 92 11.15 3.02 -43.00
N LEU A 93 10.24 3.97 -43.04
CA LEU A 93 9.27 4.19 -41.96
C LEU A 93 8.06 3.24 -42.04
N GLU A 94 7.73 2.76 -43.23
CA GLU A 94 6.62 1.81 -43.41
C GLU A 94 6.93 0.41 -42.86
N GLU A 95 8.19 -0.05 -42.90
CA GLU A 95 8.55 -1.35 -42.31
C GLU A 95 8.51 -1.33 -40.75
N GLN A 96 8.91 -0.24 -40.12
CA GLN A 96 8.81 -0.12 -38.68
C GLN A 96 7.35 0.09 -38.19
N GLU A 97 6.54 0.77 -38.97
CA GLU A 97 5.12 0.95 -38.67
C GLU A 97 4.30 -0.31 -38.97
N GLN A 98 4.66 -1.08 -39.98
CA GLN A 98 4.07 -2.39 -40.26
C GLN A 98 4.47 -3.45 -39.24
N GLN A 99 5.72 -3.44 -38.73
CA GLN A 99 6.12 -4.29 -37.58
C GLN A 99 5.39 -3.88 -36.29
N ARG A 100 5.21 -2.58 -36.09
CA ARG A 100 4.46 -2.07 -34.93
C ARG A 100 2.97 -2.41 -35.01
N VAL A 101 2.38 -2.37 -36.21
CA VAL A 101 0.98 -2.76 -36.46
C VAL A 101 0.80 -4.27 -36.37
N MET A 102 1.80 -5.07 -36.77
CA MET A 102 1.78 -6.52 -36.58
C MET A 102 1.90 -6.94 -35.13
N LEU A 103 2.73 -6.24 -34.31
CA LEU A 103 2.89 -6.48 -32.89
C LEU A 103 1.63 -6.08 -32.09
N LEU A 104 0.86 -5.10 -32.55
CA LEU A 104 -0.35 -4.62 -31.88
C LEU A 104 -1.65 -5.26 -32.39
N GLY A 105 -1.58 -6.21 -33.34
CA GLY A 105 -2.76 -6.90 -33.87
C GLY A 105 -3.81 -6.00 -34.52
N ARG A 106 -3.42 -4.82 -35.03
CA ARG A 106 -4.33 -3.91 -35.73
C ARG A 106 -4.57 -4.36 -37.17
N SER A 107 -5.71 -4.94 -37.39
CA SER A 107 -6.26 -5.04 -38.75
C SER A 107 -7.11 -3.77 -39.03
N PRO A 108 -7.01 -3.13 -40.22
CA PRO A 108 -7.67 -1.86 -40.53
C PRO A 108 -9.21 -1.87 -40.59
N SER A 109 -9.84 -3.03 -40.42
CA SER A 109 -11.31 -3.17 -40.60
C SER A 109 -11.99 -4.23 -39.73
N GLY A 110 -11.38 -4.65 -38.59
CA GLY A 110 -11.98 -5.63 -37.66
C GLY A 110 -11.91 -5.20 -36.20
N PRO A 111 -12.64 -5.86 -35.28
CA PRO A 111 -12.48 -5.61 -33.87
C PRO A 111 -11.01 -5.85 -33.45
N LYS A 112 -10.46 -4.97 -32.63
CA LYS A 112 -9.12 -5.10 -32.06
C LYS A 112 -8.96 -6.50 -31.44
N LYS A 113 -7.99 -7.26 -31.91
CA LYS A 113 -7.67 -8.58 -31.37
C LYS A 113 -6.41 -8.47 -30.52
N TYR A 114 -6.50 -8.94 -29.25
CA TYR A 114 -5.38 -9.01 -28.33
C TYR A 114 -4.84 -10.43 -28.29
N PHE A 115 -3.52 -10.57 -28.29
CA PHE A 115 -2.83 -11.85 -28.36
C PHE A 115 -2.14 -12.18 -27.05
N PRO A 116 -1.89 -13.47 -26.76
CA PRO A 116 -1.03 -13.86 -25.65
C PRO A 116 0.32 -13.17 -25.72
N ILE A 117 0.86 -12.79 -24.58
CA ILE A 117 2.14 -12.10 -24.44
C ILE A 117 3.18 -13.09 -23.92
N PRO A 118 4.25 -13.39 -24.70
CA PRO A 118 5.39 -14.12 -24.16
C PRO A 118 5.99 -13.37 -22.97
N VAL A 119 6.40 -14.10 -21.94
CA VAL A 119 6.89 -13.47 -20.69
C VAL A 119 8.13 -12.60 -20.90
N GLU A 120 9.00 -12.95 -21.86
CA GLU A 120 10.15 -12.12 -22.22
C GLU A 120 9.78 -10.74 -22.78
N ASN A 121 8.57 -10.58 -23.32
CA ASN A 121 8.06 -9.32 -23.85
C ASN A 121 7.18 -8.56 -22.86
N LEU A 122 6.91 -9.11 -21.69
CA LEU A 122 5.91 -8.57 -20.75
C LEU A 122 6.27 -7.16 -20.28
N GLU A 123 7.52 -6.90 -19.97
CA GLU A 123 7.99 -5.59 -19.53
C GLU A 123 7.77 -4.50 -20.60
N GLU A 124 8.13 -4.80 -21.84
CA GLU A 124 7.96 -3.88 -22.97
C GLU A 124 6.48 -3.65 -23.28
N GLU A 125 5.67 -4.71 -23.26
CA GLU A 125 4.23 -4.62 -23.49
C GLU A 125 3.53 -3.77 -22.42
N ILE A 126 3.94 -3.88 -21.16
CA ILE A 126 3.43 -3.02 -20.07
C ILE A 126 3.88 -1.58 -20.24
N ARG A 127 5.14 -1.37 -20.62
CA ARG A 127 5.69 -0.03 -20.88
C ARG A 127 4.91 0.69 -21.98
N MET A 128 4.61 0.01 -23.06
CA MET A 128 3.81 0.56 -24.16
C MET A 128 2.38 0.90 -23.73
N ARG A 129 1.74 -0.01 -22.97
CA ARG A 129 0.38 0.21 -22.46
C ARG A 129 0.28 1.30 -21.43
N SER A 130 1.37 1.55 -20.68
CA SER A 130 1.45 2.59 -19.65
C SER A 130 1.73 3.98 -20.21
N ALA A 131 2.19 4.09 -21.45
CA ALA A 131 2.42 5.36 -22.11
C ALA A 131 1.12 6.19 -22.24
N ASP A 132 1.26 7.51 -22.35
CA ASP A 132 0.13 8.43 -22.45
C ASP A 132 -0.92 8.24 -21.33
N GLU A 133 -0.41 8.20 -20.09
CA GLU A 133 -1.24 7.98 -18.89
C GLU A 133 -2.06 6.68 -18.92
N GLY A 134 -1.50 5.63 -19.55
CA GLY A 134 -2.15 4.33 -19.64
C GLY A 134 -3.29 4.24 -20.65
N LYS A 135 -3.24 5.03 -21.70
CA LYS A 135 -4.26 5.07 -22.75
C LYS A 135 -4.56 3.70 -23.36
N LEU A 136 -3.52 2.92 -23.69
CA LEU A 136 -3.71 1.59 -24.27
C LEU A 136 -4.29 0.58 -23.28
N PHE A 137 -3.96 0.67 -22.01
CA PHE A 137 -4.64 -0.11 -20.96
C PHE A 137 -6.13 0.19 -20.90
N ARG A 138 -6.50 1.48 -20.92
CA ARG A 138 -7.92 1.87 -20.92
C ARG A 138 -8.66 1.40 -22.18
N GLU A 139 -8.03 1.49 -23.34
CA GLU A 139 -8.62 1.00 -24.60
C GLU A 139 -8.81 -0.52 -24.58
N GLU A 140 -7.81 -1.27 -24.11
CA GLU A 140 -7.90 -2.73 -23.97
C GLU A 140 -8.98 -3.13 -22.97
N PHE A 141 -8.99 -2.52 -21.79
CA PHE A 141 -9.99 -2.75 -20.76
C PHE A 141 -11.42 -2.40 -21.25
N ASN A 142 -11.59 -1.27 -21.95
CA ASN A 142 -12.87 -0.88 -22.51
C ASN A 142 -13.36 -1.83 -23.60
N SER A 143 -12.47 -2.50 -24.30
CA SER A 143 -12.82 -3.53 -25.29
C SER A 143 -13.49 -4.76 -24.66
N LEU A 144 -13.28 -5.01 -23.36
CA LEU A 144 -13.95 -6.06 -22.60
C LEU A 144 -15.44 -5.78 -22.36
N THR A 145 -15.85 -4.50 -22.33
CA THR A 145 -17.23 -4.09 -22.02
C THR A 145 -18.15 -4.16 -23.21
N SER A 146 -17.63 -4.35 -24.42
CA SER A 146 -18.41 -4.44 -25.67
C SER A 146 -19.01 -5.84 -25.93
N GLY A 147 -18.82 -6.80 -25.03
CA GLY A 147 -19.38 -8.13 -25.12
C GLY A 147 -20.86 -8.18 -24.68
N TYR A 148 -21.64 -9.03 -25.33
CA TYR A 148 -23.02 -9.31 -24.94
C TYR A 148 -23.09 -9.94 -23.54
N VAL A 149 -24.14 -9.60 -22.76
CA VAL A 149 -24.50 -10.34 -21.55
C VAL A 149 -24.76 -11.80 -21.94
N GLN A 150 -23.97 -12.73 -21.43
CA GLN A 150 -23.96 -14.13 -21.87
C GLN A 150 -24.91 -15.04 -21.09
N GLY A 151 -25.94 -14.49 -20.45
CA GLY A 151 -26.85 -15.29 -19.66
C GLY A 151 -27.99 -14.48 -19.07
N THR A 152 -28.86 -15.21 -18.38
CA THR A 152 -30.04 -14.68 -17.69
C THR A 152 -29.78 -14.54 -16.19
N PHE A 153 -30.61 -13.74 -15.52
CA PHE A 153 -30.58 -13.48 -14.09
C PHE A 153 -31.96 -13.76 -13.44
N GLU A 154 -32.66 -14.77 -13.90
CA GLU A 154 -34.05 -15.03 -13.47
C GLU A 154 -34.13 -15.30 -11.97
N MET A 155 -33.25 -16.14 -11.43
CA MET A 155 -33.25 -16.48 -10.00
C MET A 155 -32.85 -15.27 -9.14
N ALA A 156 -31.83 -14.50 -9.54
CA ALA A 156 -31.38 -13.32 -8.82
C ALA A 156 -32.45 -12.22 -8.76
N ASN A 157 -33.31 -12.12 -9.78
CA ASN A 157 -34.34 -11.11 -9.89
C ASN A 157 -35.70 -11.49 -9.28
N LYS A 158 -35.83 -12.75 -8.76
CA LYS A 158 -37.04 -13.11 -8.01
C LYS A 158 -37.21 -12.20 -6.79
N GLU A 159 -38.44 -11.85 -6.50
CA GLU A 159 -38.78 -10.94 -5.40
C GLU A 159 -38.15 -11.38 -4.07
N GLU A 160 -38.22 -12.68 -3.77
CA GLU A 160 -37.66 -13.24 -2.54
C GLU A 160 -36.12 -13.16 -2.47
N ASN A 161 -35.46 -13.00 -3.62
CA ASN A 161 -34.01 -12.99 -3.71
C ASN A 161 -33.43 -11.57 -3.81
N ARG A 162 -34.23 -10.56 -4.14
CA ARG A 162 -33.74 -9.17 -4.34
C ARG A 162 -33.00 -8.64 -3.12
N GLU A 163 -33.56 -8.81 -1.94
CA GLU A 163 -32.96 -8.35 -0.68
C GLU A 163 -31.65 -9.10 -0.32
N LYS A 164 -31.42 -10.27 -0.92
CA LYS A 164 -30.20 -11.04 -0.73
C LYS A 164 -29.02 -10.45 -1.51
N ASN A 165 -29.26 -9.62 -2.51
CA ASN A 165 -28.23 -8.98 -3.32
C ASN A 165 -27.76 -7.69 -2.66
N ARG A 166 -26.47 -7.54 -2.43
CA ARG A 166 -25.88 -6.31 -1.88
C ARG A 166 -26.01 -5.14 -2.85
N TYR A 167 -25.80 -5.41 -4.14
CA TYR A 167 -25.92 -4.43 -5.23
C TYR A 167 -26.89 -4.93 -6.28
N PRO A 168 -27.95 -4.16 -6.62
CA PRO A 168 -28.98 -4.62 -7.56
C PRO A 168 -28.47 -4.89 -8.98
N ASN A 169 -27.36 -4.28 -9.35
CA ASN A 169 -26.76 -4.38 -10.69
C ASN A 169 -25.63 -5.40 -10.78
N ILE A 170 -25.32 -6.13 -9.69
CA ILE A 170 -24.27 -7.15 -9.66
C ILE A 170 -24.89 -8.48 -9.23
N LEU A 171 -25.25 -9.28 -10.21
CA LEU A 171 -26.02 -10.49 -10.04
C LEU A 171 -25.30 -11.69 -10.66
N PRO A 172 -25.43 -12.89 -10.09
CA PRO A 172 -24.90 -14.10 -10.70
C PRO A 172 -25.77 -14.55 -11.88
N TYR A 173 -25.13 -15.05 -12.95
CA TYR A 173 -25.86 -15.72 -14.03
C TYR A 173 -26.54 -16.99 -13.56
N ASP A 174 -27.70 -17.33 -14.11
CA ASP A 174 -28.40 -18.56 -13.78
C ASP A 174 -27.59 -19.81 -14.11
N HIS A 175 -26.81 -19.81 -15.19
CA HIS A 175 -26.04 -20.95 -15.65
C HIS A 175 -24.79 -21.26 -14.81
N SER A 176 -24.27 -20.28 -14.05
CA SER A 176 -23.02 -20.42 -13.31
C SER A 176 -23.14 -20.13 -11.80
N ARG A 177 -24.34 -19.78 -11.35
CA ARG A 177 -24.56 -19.52 -9.92
C ARG A 177 -24.33 -20.76 -9.06
N VAL A 178 -23.91 -20.54 -7.84
CA VAL A 178 -23.88 -21.59 -6.82
C VAL A 178 -25.32 -21.86 -6.36
N ILE A 179 -25.75 -23.11 -6.44
CA ILE A 179 -27.07 -23.56 -6.05
C ILE A 179 -26.95 -24.29 -4.71
N LEU A 180 -27.62 -23.76 -3.69
CA LEU A 180 -27.66 -24.38 -2.37
C LEU A 180 -28.77 -25.43 -2.32
N THR A 181 -28.66 -26.36 -1.37
CA THR A 181 -29.73 -27.32 -1.10
C THR A 181 -30.99 -26.59 -0.66
N GLN A 182 -32.11 -26.88 -1.30
CA GLN A 182 -33.41 -26.31 -0.95
C GLN A 182 -33.79 -26.68 0.48
N ILE A 183 -34.19 -25.71 1.28
CA ILE A 183 -34.73 -25.92 2.62
C ILE A 183 -36.26 -26.15 2.51
N ASP A 184 -36.76 -27.23 3.08
CA ASP A 184 -38.18 -27.53 3.04
C ASP A 184 -39.03 -26.41 3.63
N GLY A 185 -40.04 -26.00 2.86
CA GLY A 185 -40.94 -24.91 3.25
C GLY A 185 -40.40 -23.48 3.11
N VAL A 186 -39.16 -23.32 2.65
CA VAL A 186 -38.55 -21.99 2.43
C VAL A 186 -38.33 -21.74 0.94
N SER A 187 -39.16 -20.89 0.36
CA SER A 187 -39.05 -20.54 -1.06
C SER A 187 -37.69 -19.89 -1.37
N SER A 188 -37.12 -20.24 -2.51
CA SER A 188 -35.85 -19.69 -3.02
C SER A 188 -34.67 -19.78 -2.04
N SER A 189 -34.69 -20.77 -1.14
CA SER A 189 -33.60 -21.02 -0.20
C SER A 189 -32.33 -21.56 -0.86
N ASP A 190 -32.38 -21.92 -2.12
CA ASP A 190 -31.26 -22.37 -2.94
C ASP A 190 -30.39 -21.23 -3.49
N TYR A 191 -30.78 -19.96 -3.27
CA TYR A 191 -30.13 -18.80 -3.83
C TYR A 191 -29.08 -18.16 -2.91
N VAL A 192 -27.92 -17.92 -3.47
CA VAL A 192 -26.86 -17.09 -2.92
C VAL A 192 -26.20 -16.30 -4.06
N ASN A 193 -25.82 -15.06 -3.81
CA ASN A 193 -25.10 -14.24 -4.82
C ASN A 193 -23.64 -14.67 -4.89
N ALA A 194 -23.41 -15.75 -5.61
CA ALA A 194 -22.11 -16.38 -5.81
C ALA A 194 -22.10 -17.17 -7.13
N SER A 195 -20.95 -17.19 -7.78
CA SER A 195 -20.75 -17.83 -9.08
C SER A 195 -19.53 -18.73 -9.09
N TYR A 196 -19.58 -19.88 -9.74
CA TYR A 196 -18.39 -20.68 -10.02
C TYR A 196 -17.52 -19.99 -11.06
N ILE A 197 -16.24 -19.94 -10.80
CA ILE A 197 -15.23 -19.35 -11.68
C ILE A 197 -14.09 -20.34 -11.92
N ASP A 198 -13.73 -20.52 -13.17
CA ASP A 198 -12.61 -21.38 -13.55
C ASP A 198 -11.27 -20.72 -13.22
N GLY A 199 -10.30 -21.55 -12.85
CA GLY A 199 -8.89 -21.18 -12.86
C GLY A 199 -8.24 -21.51 -14.22
N TYR A 200 -6.92 -21.41 -14.28
CA TYR A 200 -6.17 -21.85 -15.46
C TYR A 200 -6.23 -23.38 -15.59
N LYS A 201 -6.89 -23.85 -16.66
CA LYS A 201 -7.11 -25.30 -16.94
C LYS A 201 -7.73 -26.10 -15.75
N GLU A 202 -8.37 -25.40 -14.81
CA GLU A 202 -9.01 -25.99 -13.65
C GLU A 202 -10.44 -25.47 -13.53
N LYS A 203 -11.39 -26.37 -13.78
CA LYS A 203 -12.83 -26.03 -13.72
C LYS A 203 -13.27 -25.77 -12.29
N ASN A 204 -14.06 -24.72 -12.09
CA ASN A 204 -14.65 -24.37 -10.79
C ASN A 204 -13.62 -24.28 -9.65
N LYS A 205 -12.42 -23.81 -9.93
CA LYS A 205 -11.38 -23.59 -8.91
C LYS A 205 -11.84 -22.65 -7.81
N PHE A 206 -12.63 -21.62 -8.21
CA PHE A 206 -13.10 -20.57 -7.33
C PHE A 206 -14.62 -20.48 -7.28
N ILE A 207 -15.11 -19.90 -6.19
CA ILE A 207 -16.43 -19.29 -6.09
C ILE A 207 -16.22 -17.81 -5.83
N ALA A 208 -16.68 -16.97 -6.75
CA ALA A 208 -16.71 -15.53 -6.57
C ALA A 208 -18.05 -15.13 -5.94
N ALA A 209 -18.01 -14.52 -4.77
CA ALA A 209 -19.18 -14.16 -3.99
C ALA A 209 -19.14 -12.69 -3.58
N GLN A 210 -20.32 -12.12 -3.37
CA GLN A 210 -20.44 -10.83 -2.67
C GLN A 210 -20.03 -10.97 -1.20
N GLY A 211 -19.64 -9.87 -0.58
CA GLY A 211 -19.51 -9.82 0.89
C GLY A 211 -20.87 -10.11 1.53
N PRO A 212 -20.97 -11.08 2.46
CA PRO A 212 -22.21 -11.40 3.13
C PRO A 212 -22.90 -10.19 3.74
N LYS A 213 -24.22 -10.15 3.66
CA LYS A 213 -25.09 -9.23 4.39
C LYS A 213 -25.57 -9.90 5.67
N GLN A 214 -26.12 -9.14 6.58
CA GLN A 214 -26.74 -9.71 7.80
C GLN A 214 -27.78 -10.77 7.47
N GLU A 215 -28.56 -10.54 6.40
CA GLU A 215 -29.61 -11.43 5.95
C GLU A 215 -29.08 -12.69 5.22
N THR A 216 -27.84 -12.68 4.75
CA THR A 216 -27.26 -13.75 3.93
C THR A 216 -26.13 -14.51 4.60
N VAL A 217 -25.75 -14.15 5.81
CA VAL A 217 -24.64 -14.79 6.50
C VAL A 217 -24.83 -16.28 6.74
N ASN A 218 -26.05 -16.72 7.01
CA ASN A 218 -26.38 -18.14 7.19
C ASN A 218 -26.24 -18.91 5.87
N ASP A 219 -26.69 -18.32 4.75
CA ASP A 219 -26.53 -18.91 3.41
C ASP A 219 -25.06 -18.99 3.01
N PHE A 220 -24.26 -18.00 3.40
CA PHE A 220 -22.81 -17.99 3.14
C PHE A 220 -22.13 -19.20 3.79
N TRP A 221 -22.36 -19.45 5.08
CA TRP A 221 -21.77 -20.59 5.77
C TRP A 221 -22.32 -21.93 5.28
N ARG A 222 -23.59 -21.96 4.91
CA ARG A 222 -24.19 -23.14 4.27
C ARG A 222 -23.53 -23.47 2.95
N MET A 223 -23.22 -22.46 2.13
CA MET A 223 -22.42 -22.59 0.91
C MET A 223 -21.03 -23.16 1.19
N ILE A 224 -20.30 -22.61 2.15
CA ILE A 224 -18.97 -23.10 2.54
C ILE A 224 -19.04 -24.60 2.90
N TRP A 225 -20.04 -24.98 3.68
CA TRP A 225 -20.23 -26.37 4.11
C TRP A 225 -20.59 -27.30 2.95
N GLU A 226 -21.59 -26.94 2.17
CA GLU A 226 -22.07 -27.79 1.06
C GLU A 226 -21.03 -27.93 -0.05
N GLN A 227 -20.29 -26.88 -0.36
CA GLN A 227 -19.24 -26.89 -1.37
C GLN A 227 -17.93 -27.52 -0.89
N LYS A 228 -17.81 -27.85 0.38
CA LYS A 228 -16.60 -28.44 1.00
C LYS A 228 -15.38 -27.50 0.85
N SER A 229 -15.59 -26.21 0.84
CA SER A 229 -14.52 -25.23 0.76
C SER A 229 -13.70 -25.20 2.04
N ALA A 230 -12.39 -25.16 1.92
CA ALA A 230 -11.46 -25.09 3.04
C ALA A 230 -10.85 -23.69 3.20
N ILE A 231 -10.94 -22.83 2.18
CA ILE A 231 -10.36 -21.51 2.14
C ILE A 231 -11.41 -20.47 1.77
N ILE A 232 -11.42 -19.38 2.55
CA ILE A 232 -12.14 -18.14 2.25
C ILE A 232 -11.11 -17.05 2.05
N VAL A 233 -11.14 -16.36 0.91
CA VAL A 233 -10.31 -15.19 0.61
C VAL A 233 -11.19 -13.95 0.71
N MET A 234 -10.88 -13.05 1.64
CA MET A 234 -11.57 -11.79 1.85
C MET A 234 -10.68 -10.62 1.43
N LEU A 235 -11.14 -9.81 0.50
CA LEU A 235 -10.36 -8.72 -0.13
C LEU A 235 -10.90 -7.33 0.22
N THR A 236 -11.69 -7.21 1.23
CA THR A 236 -12.27 -5.94 1.70
C THR A 236 -12.17 -5.85 3.22
N ASN A 237 -12.14 -4.64 3.75
CA ASN A 237 -12.42 -4.41 5.15
C ASN A 237 -13.95 -4.43 5.39
N LEU A 238 -14.38 -4.59 6.63
CA LEU A 238 -15.81 -4.59 6.96
C LEU A 238 -16.45 -3.25 6.62
N LYS A 239 -15.74 -2.16 6.92
CA LYS A 239 -16.13 -0.79 6.60
C LYS A 239 -14.99 -0.08 5.89
N GLU A 240 -15.32 0.64 4.85
CA GLU A 240 -14.42 1.54 4.15
C GLU A 240 -15.15 2.89 3.98
N ARG A 241 -14.51 4.00 4.36
CA ARG A 241 -15.11 5.35 4.33
C ARG A 241 -16.48 5.45 5.00
N LYS A 242 -16.65 4.81 6.15
CA LYS A 242 -17.91 4.75 6.92
C LYS A 242 -19.05 3.95 6.24
N GLU A 243 -18.82 3.39 5.06
CA GLU A 243 -19.75 2.49 4.40
C GLU A 243 -19.47 1.04 4.77
N GLU A 244 -20.51 0.28 5.06
CA GLU A 244 -20.39 -1.16 5.25
C GLU A 244 -20.12 -1.82 3.89
N LYS A 245 -19.00 -2.54 3.80
CA LYS A 245 -18.60 -3.31 2.61
C LYS A 245 -18.88 -4.80 2.75
N CYS A 246 -18.90 -5.29 3.99
CA CYS A 246 -19.15 -6.68 4.30
C CYS A 246 -19.65 -6.78 5.74
N TYR A 247 -20.67 -7.59 5.98
CA TYR A 247 -21.09 -7.95 7.34
C TYR A 247 -20.07 -8.90 7.94
N GLN A 248 -19.73 -8.73 9.23
CA GLN A 248 -18.82 -9.65 9.92
C GLN A 248 -19.51 -11.01 10.09
N TYR A 249 -19.06 -12.01 9.37
CA TYR A 249 -19.62 -13.35 9.34
C TYR A 249 -18.86 -14.35 10.22
N TRP A 250 -17.99 -13.90 11.08
CA TRP A 250 -17.24 -14.74 12.02
C TRP A 250 -17.29 -14.16 13.43
N PRO A 251 -17.22 -15.01 14.47
CA PRO A 251 -17.10 -14.52 15.84
C PRO A 251 -15.67 -14.01 16.12
N ASP A 252 -15.54 -12.96 16.94
CA ASP A 252 -14.22 -12.48 17.37
C ASP A 252 -13.54 -13.47 18.31
N GLN A 253 -14.31 -14.13 19.15
CA GLN A 253 -13.86 -15.13 20.12
C GLN A 253 -14.92 -16.19 20.32
N GLY A 254 -14.48 -17.37 20.71
CA GLY A 254 -15.40 -18.49 21.01
C GLY A 254 -16.09 -19.04 19.76
N CYS A 255 -17.39 -19.25 19.85
CA CYS A 255 -18.16 -19.79 18.76
C CYS A 255 -19.50 -19.09 18.57
N TRP A 256 -20.01 -19.16 17.35
CA TRP A 256 -21.33 -18.68 16.98
C TRP A 256 -22.00 -19.64 16.02
N THR A 257 -23.33 -19.75 16.08
CA THR A 257 -24.10 -20.59 15.19
C THR A 257 -24.83 -19.72 14.14
N TYR A 258 -24.54 -20.00 12.88
CA TYR A 258 -25.16 -19.35 11.72
C TYR A 258 -26.14 -20.33 11.06
N GLY A 259 -27.43 -20.19 11.35
CA GLY A 259 -28.40 -21.20 10.97
C GLY A 259 -28.07 -22.56 11.64
N ASN A 260 -27.74 -23.55 10.81
CA ASN A 260 -27.33 -24.88 11.27
C ASN A 260 -25.82 -25.09 11.23
N ILE A 261 -25.05 -24.08 11.01
CA ILE A 261 -23.59 -24.17 10.93
C ILE A 261 -22.96 -23.48 12.14
N ARG A 262 -22.24 -24.24 12.92
CA ARG A 262 -21.47 -23.75 14.06
C ARG A 262 -20.06 -23.41 13.65
N VAL A 263 -19.62 -22.21 13.96
CA VAL A 263 -18.28 -21.68 13.62
C VAL A 263 -17.57 -21.29 14.91
N SER A 264 -16.42 -21.89 15.17
CA SER A 264 -15.55 -21.61 16.32
C SER A 264 -14.22 -21.04 15.85
N VAL A 265 -13.72 -20.00 16.50
CA VAL A 265 -12.39 -19.46 16.23
C VAL A 265 -11.33 -20.32 16.92
N GLU A 266 -10.43 -20.91 16.14
CA GLU A 266 -9.30 -21.70 16.65
C GLU A 266 -8.03 -20.87 16.79
N ASP A 267 -7.75 -19.99 15.80
CA ASP A 267 -6.53 -19.19 15.74
C ASP A 267 -6.74 -17.91 14.93
N CYS A 268 -6.01 -16.89 15.28
CA CYS A 268 -6.00 -15.59 14.57
C CYS A 268 -4.58 -15.03 14.52
N ILE A 269 -4.01 -14.95 13.33
CA ILE A 269 -2.67 -14.44 13.07
C ILE A 269 -2.78 -13.14 12.28
N VAL A 270 -2.41 -12.02 12.91
CA VAL A 270 -2.41 -10.70 12.28
C VAL A 270 -1.03 -10.41 11.73
N LEU A 271 -0.95 -10.16 10.42
CA LEU A 271 0.25 -9.71 9.72
C LEU A 271 0.01 -8.31 9.11
N VAL A 272 1.05 -7.68 8.62
CA VAL A 272 0.96 -6.29 8.13
C VAL A 272 -0.03 -6.12 6.97
N ASP A 273 -0.07 -7.07 6.01
CA ASP A 273 -0.91 -6.97 4.81
C ASP A 273 -2.19 -7.80 4.88
N TYR A 274 -2.22 -8.83 5.74
CA TYR A 274 -3.36 -9.73 5.85
C TYR A 274 -3.44 -10.41 7.21
N THR A 275 -4.64 -10.92 7.51
CA THR A 275 -4.93 -11.69 8.72
C THR A 275 -5.37 -13.09 8.33
N ILE A 276 -4.86 -14.09 9.02
CA ILE A 276 -5.26 -15.49 8.86
C ILE A 276 -6.10 -15.89 10.06
N ARG A 277 -7.36 -16.30 9.83
CA ARG A 277 -8.23 -16.83 10.86
C ARG A 277 -8.56 -18.30 10.56
N LYS A 278 -8.38 -19.15 11.52
CA LYS A 278 -8.72 -20.58 11.42
C LYS A 278 -9.99 -20.84 12.20
N PHE A 279 -10.96 -21.45 11.53
CA PHE A 279 -12.25 -21.78 12.08
C PHE A 279 -12.47 -23.29 12.09
N CYS A 280 -13.02 -23.81 13.20
CA CYS A 280 -13.62 -25.11 13.25
C CYS A 280 -15.11 -24.95 12.89
N VAL A 281 -15.53 -25.60 11.80
CA VAL A 281 -16.88 -25.49 11.24
C VAL A 281 -17.57 -26.84 11.30
N GLN A 282 -18.79 -26.88 11.84
CA GLN A 282 -19.58 -28.11 12.00
C GLN A 282 -21.04 -27.85 11.63
N SER A 283 -21.62 -28.79 10.87
CA SER A 283 -23.06 -28.82 10.64
C SER A 283 -23.77 -29.50 11.79
N LEU A 284 -24.78 -28.86 12.34
CA LEU A 284 -25.61 -29.37 13.41
C LEU A 284 -26.75 -30.33 12.91
N HIS A 285 -27.07 -30.21 11.63
CA HIS A 285 -28.06 -31.09 10.99
C HIS A 285 -27.54 -32.51 10.71
N ASP A 286 -26.29 -32.58 10.36
CA ASP A 286 -25.60 -33.82 10.04
C ASP A 286 -24.90 -34.38 11.29
N GLY A 287 -25.63 -34.68 12.34
CA GLY A 287 -25.14 -35.03 13.69
C GLY A 287 -24.05 -36.09 13.79
N CYS A 288 -23.56 -36.60 12.67
CA CYS A 288 -22.50 -37.60 12.57
C CYS A 288 -21.31 -37.11 11.70
N LYS A 289 -21.34 -35.92 11.12
CA LYS A 289 -20.21 -35.43 10.31
C LYS A 289 -19.18 -34.74 11.17
N ALA A 290 -17.91 -35.06 10.95
CA ALA A 290 -16.79 -34.47 11.66
C ALA A 290 -16.67 -32.97 11.38
N PRO A 291 -16.23 -32.16 12.36
CA PRO A 291 -15.89 -30.77 12.14
C PRO A 291 -14.83 -30.63 11.05
N ARG A 292 -14.86 -29.51 10.33
CA ARG A 292 -13.88 -29.17 9.29
C ARG A 292 -13.12 -27.91 9.66
N LEU A 293 -11.85 -27.87 9.32
CA LEU A 293 -11.05 -26.67 9.38
C LEU A 293 -11.32 -25.81 8.14
N VAL A 294 -11.74 -24.58 8.34
CA VAL A 294 -11.88 -23.55 7.30
C VAL A 294 -10.97 -22.39 7.63
N THR A 295 -10.09 -22.03 6.73
CA THR A 295 -9.13 -20.95 6.91
C THR A 295 -9.57 -19.73 6.11
N GLN A 296 -9.74 -18.61 6.78
CA GLN A 296 -9.96 -17.30 6.15
C GLN A 296 -8.64 -16.58 6.03
N LEU A 297 -8.31 -16.15 4.81
CA LEU A 297 -7.21 -15.23 4.56
C LEU A 297 -7.83 -13.88 4.16
N HIS A 298 -7.66 -12.90 5.04
CA HIS A 298 -8.24 -11.57 4.92
C HIS A 298 -7.17 -10.57 4.57
N PHE A 299 -7.16 -10.11 3.31
CA PHE A 299 -6.25 -9.05 2.85
C PHE A 299 -6.77 -7.69 3.31
N THR A 300 -6.01 -7.04 4.21
CA THR A 300 -6.41 -5.80 4.88
C THR A 300 -5.77 -4.55 4.32
N SER A 301 -4.79 -4.68 3.40
CA SER A 301 -4.01 -3.58 2.84
C SER A 301 -4.52 -3.06 1.49
N TRP A 302 -5.70 -3.48 1.04
CA TRP A 302 -6.29 -2.87 -0.15
C TRP A 302 -6.79 -1.46 0.19
N PRO A 303 -6.33 -0.41 -0.52
CA PRO A 303 -6.75 0.96 -0.21
C PRO A 303 -8.23 1.17 -0.56
N ASP A 304 -8.86 2.13 0.14
CA ASP A 304 -10.28 2.50 -0.11
C ASP A 304 -10.54 2.91 -1.56
N PHE A 305 -9.51 3.39 -2.25
CA PHE A 305 -9.55 3.75 -3.67
C PHE A 305 -8.40 3.12 -4.43
N GLY A 306 -8.69 2.78 -5.68
CA GLY A 306 -7.71 2.31 -6.63
C GLY A 306 -7.22 0.91 -6.30
N VAL A 307 -5.93 0.73 -6.37
CA VAL A 307 -5.23 -0.55 -6.19
C VAL A 307 -4.05 -0.38 -5.24
N PRO A 308 -3.50 -1.46 -4.68
CA PRO A 308 -2.29 -1.37 -3.87
C PRO A 308 -1.14 -0.68 -4.62
N PHE A 309 -0.34 0.08 -3.90
CA PHE A 309 0.81 0.80 -4.47
C PHE A 309 1.83 -0.15 -5.12
N THR A 310 2.01 -1.34 -4.53
CA THR A 310 2.90 -2.40 -5.02
C THR A 310 2.18 -3.75 -4.98
N PRO A 311 2.44 -4.65 -5.95
CA PRO A 311 1.86 -5.99 -5.95
C PRO A 311 2.51 -6.99 -4.98
N ILE A 312 3.58 -6.61 -4.28
CA ILE A 312 4.35 -7.52 -3.41
C ILE A 312 3.47 -8.17 -2.35
N GLY A 313 2.66 -7.38 -1.64
CA GLY A 313 1.77 -7.89 -0.59
C GLY A 313 0.73 -8.87 -1.14
N MET A 314 0.15 -8.58 -2.29
CA MET A 314 -0.82 -9.45 -2.96
C MET A 314 -0.18 -10.77 -3.43
N LEU A 315 1.03 -10.74 -3.95
CA LEU A 315 1.74 -11.96 -4.37
C LEU A 315 2.10 -12.86 -3.19
N LYS A 316 2.55 -12.30 -2.07
CA LYS A 316 2.75 -13.05 -0.82
C LYS A 316 1.45 -13.69 -0.32
N PHE A 317 0.38 -12.91 -0.33
CA PHE A 317 -0.95 -13.36 0.05
C PHE A 317 -1.44 -14.51 -0.83
N LEU A 318 -1.32 -14.37 -2.15
CA LEU A 318 -1.66 -15.40 -3.11
C LEU A 318 -0.90 -16.71 -2.86
N LYS A 319 0.40 -16.63 -2.63
CA LYS A 319 1.23 -17.78 -2.30
C LYS A 319 0.76 -18.46 -1.02
N LYS A 320 0.40 -17.68 0.00
CA LYS A 320 -0.13 -18.21 1.26
C LYS A 320 -1.45 -18.93 1.07
N VAL A 321 -2.34 -18.39 0.25
CA VAL A 321 -3.60 -19.05 -0.12
C VAL A 321 -3.34 -20.42 -0.77
N LYS A 322 -2.45 -20.46 -1.75
CA LYS A 322 -2.08 -21.72 -2.42
C LYS A 322 -1.47 -22.74 -1.46
N THR A 323 -0.60 -22.28 -0.57
CA THR A 323 0.07 -23.16 0.41
C THR A 323 -0.90 -23.76 1.42
N LEU A 324 -1.89 -22.99 1.88
CA LEU A 324 -2.86 -23.43 2.90
C LEU A 324 -4.06 -24.17 2.33
N ASN A 325 -4.28 -24.16 1.03
CA ASN A 325 -5.39 -24.89 0.43
C ASN A 325 -5.08 -26.40 0.40
N PRO A 326 -5.85 -27.24 1.11
CA PRO A 326 -5.62 -28.68 1.10
C PRO A 326 -5.86 -29.29 -0.28
N ALA A 327 -5.12 -30.35 -0.61
CA ALA A 327 -5.45 -31.19 -1.74
C ALA A 327 -6.87 -31.76 -1.58
N HIS A 328 -7.63 -31.80 -2.67
CA HIS A 328 -9.01 -32.32 -2.71
C HIS A 328 -10.05 -31.49 -1.94
N ALA A 329 -9.74 -30.27 -1.51
CA ALA A 329 -10.73 -29.34 -1.01
C ALA A 329 -11.69 -28.89 -2.13
N GLY A 330 -12.87 -28.40 -1.75
CA GLY A 330 -13.78 -27.72 -2.65
C GLY A 330 -13.23 -26.38 -3.16
N PRO A 331 -14.01 -25.65 -3.96
CA PRO A 331 -13.57 -24.36 -4.50
C PRO A 331 -13.10 -23.38 -3.43
N ILE A 332 -12.11 -22.56 -3.78
CA ILE A 332 -11.71 -21.41 -2.95
C ILE A 332 -12.78 -20.35 -3.07
N VAL A 333 -13.39 -19.94 -1.98
CA VAL A 333 -14.37 -18.85 -1.96
C VAL A 333 -13.63 -17.53 -1.87
N VAL A 334 -13.81 -16.67 -2.87
CA VAL A 334 -13.20 -15.35 -2.95
C VAL A 334 -14.29 -14.29 -2.94
N HIS A 335 -14.22 -13.34 -2.02
CA HIS A 335 -15.16 -12.24 -1.97
C HIS A 335 -14.47 -10.90 -1.68
N CYS A 336 -15.11 -9.84 -2.09
CA CYS A 336 -14.85 -8.49 -1.65
C CYS A 336 -16.17 -7.87 -1.18
N SER A 337 -16.57 -6.71 -1.63
CA SER A 337 -17.93 -6.18 -1.36
C SER A 337 -18.93 -6.71 -2.40
N ALA A 338 -18.70 -6.43 -3.68
CA ALA A 338 -19.55 -6.89 -4.78
C ALA A 338 -19.18 -8.29 -5.32
N GLY A 339 -17.98 -8.74 -5.09
CA GLY A 339 -17.49 -10.03 -5.58
C GLY A 339 -17.10 -10.03 -7.05
N VAL A 340 -16.64 -8.91 -7.60
CA VAL A 340 -16.28 -8.78 -9.03
C VAL A 340 -14.97 -8.02 -9.27
N GLY A 341 -14.73 -6.89 -8.63
CA GLY A 341 -13.56 -6.05 -8.89
C GLY A 341 -12.26 -6.63 -8.32
N ARG A 342 -12.07 -6.53 -7.02
CA ARG A 342 -10.91 -7.08 -6.31
C ARG A 342 -10.88 -8.61 -6.41
N THR A 343 -12.05 -9.23 -6.36
CA THR A 343 -12.22 -10.69 -6.55
C THR A 343 -11.73 -11.12 -7.92
N GLY A 344 -12.16 -10.45 -8.98
CA GLY A 344 -11.69 -10.72 -10.35
C GLY A 344 -10.19 -10.51 -10.51
N THR A 345 -9.65 -9.47 -9.91
CA THR A 345 -8.21 -9.17 -9.92
C THR A 345 -7.40 -10.31 -9.31
N PHE A 346 -7.80 -10.79 -8.14
CA PHE A 346 -7.16 -11.93 -7.46
C PHE A 346 -7.19 -13.20 -8.31
N VAL A 347 -8.35 -13.54 -8.83
CA VAL A 347 -8.55 -14.77 -9.64
C VAL A 347 -7.68 -14.73 -10.90
N VAL A 348 -7.63 -13.59 -11.59
CA VAL A 348 -6.84 -13.44 -12.82
C VAL A 348 -5.34 -13.53 -12.55
N ILE A 349 -4.85 -12.91 -11.50
CA ILE A 349 -3.43 -13.00 -11.11
C ILE A 349 -3.06 -14.47 -10.84
N ASP A 350 -3.87 -15.18 -10.07
CA ASP A 350 -3.65 -16.62 -9.79
C ASP A 350 -3.58 -17.43 -11.07
N ALA A 351 -4.56 -17.30 -11.95
CA ALA A 351 -4.65 -18.06 -13.19
C ALA A 351 -3.49 -17.74 -14.14
N MET A 352 -3.10 -16.48 -14.25
CA MET A 352 -2.02 -16.05 -15.17
C MET A 352 -0.63 -16.45 -14.66
N ILE A 353 -0.43 -16.54 -13.36
CA ILE A 353 0.80 -17.13 -12.80
C ILE A 353 0.90 -18.60 -13.18
N ASP A 354 -0.19 -19.35 -13.09
CA ASP A 354 -0.22 -20.76 -13.50
C ASP A 354 0.02 -20.91 -15.02
N MET A 355 -0.57 -20.03 -15.83
CA MET A 355 -0.30 -19.99 -17.27
C MET A 355 1.15 -19.66 -17.59
N MET A 356 1.74 -18.71 -16.88
CA MET A 356 3.15 -18.32 -17.01
C MET A 356 4.07 -19.52 -16.78
N HIS A 357 3.82 -20.30 -15.73
CA HIS A 357 4.59 -21.51 -15.44
C HIS A 357 4.42 -22.59 -16.51
N ALA A 358 3.19 -22.78 -16.99
CA ALA A 358 2.87 -23.87 -17.93
C ALA A 358 3.26 -23.56 -19.38
N GLU A 359 3.12 -22.31 -19.81
CA GLU A 359 3.20 -21.94 -21.22
C GLU A 359 4.20 -20.81 -21.53
N GLN A 360 4.86 -20.23 -20.51
CA GLN A 360 5.80 -19.10 -20.65
C GLN A 360 5.19 -17.89 -21.38
N LYS A 361 3.90 -17.72 -21.21
CA LYS A 361 3.13 -16.58 -21.74
C LYS A 361 1.95 -16.29 -20.85
N VAL A 362 1.34 -15.12 -21.00
CA VAL A 362 0.12 -14.70 -20.32
C VAL A 362 -0.89 -14.16 -21.34
N ASP A 363 -2.16 -14.34 -21.05
CA ASP A 363 -3.27 -13.84 -21.87
C ASP A 363 -4.37 -13.29 -20.96
N VAL A 364 -4.12 -12.11 -20.42
CA VAL A 364 -5.02 -11.46 -19.46
C VAL A 364 -6.36 -11.12 -20.11
N PHE A 365 -6.34 -10.58 -21.31
CA PHE A 365 -7.56 -10.17 -22.02
C PHE A 365 -8.52 -11.33 -22.23
N GLU A 366 -8.05 -12.44 -22.78
CA GLU A 366 -8.85 -13.64 -23.04
C GLU A 366 -9.38 -14.25 -21.76
N PHE A 367 -8.54 -14.33 -20.72
CA PHE A 367 -8.95 -14.91 -19.45
C PHE A 367 -10.04 -14.09 -18.77
N VAL A 368 -9.87 -12.75 -18.73
CA VAL A 368 -10.91 -11.84 -18.17
C VAL A 368 -12.19 -11.94 -18.99
N SER A 369 -12.10 -11.98 -20.32
CA SER A 369 -13.27 -12.16 -21.20
C SER A 369 -14.01 -13.45 -20.86
N ARG A 370 -13.29 -14.53 -20.64
CA ARG A 370 -13.87 -15.85 -20.32
C ARG A 370 -14.57 -15.87 -18.96
N ILE A 371 -13.94 -15.35 -17.91
CA ILE A 371 -14.55 -15.33 -16.57
C ILE A 371 -15.71 -14.33 -16.47
N ARG A 372 -15.76 -13.31 -17.31
CA ARG A 372 -16.93 -12.41 -17.43
C ARG A 372 -18.17 -13.11 -17.97
N ASN A 373 -18.00 -14.24 -18.67
CA ASN A 373 -19.11 -15.13 -19.05
C ASN A 373 -19.60 -16.00 -17.90
N GLN A 374 -18.84 -16.12 -16.83
CA GLN A 374 -19.21 -16.88 -15.63
C GLN A 374 -19.75 -15.97 -14.51
N ARG A 375 -19.27 -14.74 -14.40
CA ARG A 375 -19.79 -13.71 -13.51
C ARG A 375 -19.62 -12.34 -14.16
N PRO A 376 -20.69 -11.51 -14.23
CA PRO A 376 -20.60 -10.20 -14.88
C PRO A 376 -19.57 -9.29 -14.19
N GLN A 377 -18.94 -8.42 -14.96
CA GLN A 377 -18.07 -7.33 -14.46
C GLN A 377 -16.83 -7.78 -13.70
N MET A 378 -16.39 -9.02 -13.83
CA MET A 378 -15.14 -9.47 -13.24
C MET A 378 -13.98 -8.60 -13.72
N VAL A 379 -13.19 -8.04 -12.81
CA VAL A 379 -12.22 -6.95 -13.02
C VAL A 379 -12.94 -5.66 -13.42
N GLN A 380 -13.20 -4.81 -12.44
CA GLN A 380 -14.20 -3.74 -12.58
C GLN A 380 -13.62 -2.42 -13.08
N THR A 381 -12.32 -2.18 -12.91
CA THR A 381 -11.67 -0.93 -13.29
C THR A 381 -10.41 -1.16 -14.13
N ASP A 382 -10.06 -0.17 -14.95
CA ASP A 382 -8.80 -0.15 -15.71
C ASP A 382 -7.57 -0.18 -14.80
N MET A 383 -7.64 0.41 -13.61
CA MET A 383 -6.58 0.35 -12.61
C MET A 383 -6.36 -1.08 -12.09
N GLN A 384 -7.44 -1.81 -11.83
CA GLN A 384 -7.36 -3.23 -11.45
C GLN A 384 -6.79 -4.06 -12.60
N TYR A 385 -7.19 -3.78 -13.82
CA TYR A 385 -6.69 -4.45 -15.01
C TYR A 385 -5.19 -4.23 -15.21
N SER A 386 -4.71 -3.00 -15.11
CA SER A 386 -3.26 -2.70 -15.19
C SER A 386 -2.47 -3.25 -14.01
N PHE A 387 -3.06 -3.30 -12.82
CA PHE A 387 -2.45 -3.90 -11.64
C PHE A 387 -2.16 -5.40 -11.82
N ILE A 388 -3.03 -6.12 -12.52
CA ILE A 388 -2.80 -7.53 -12.88
C ILE A 388 -1.50 -7.66 -13.66
N TYR A 389 -1.29 -6.84 -14.69
CA TYR A 389 -0.06 -6.85 -15.48
C TYR A 389 1.18 -6.52 -14.65
N GLN A 390 1.07 -5.54 -13.75
CA GLN A 390 2.17 -5.17 -12.84
C GLN A 390 2.52 -6.32 -11.89
N ALA A 391 1.52 -7.02 -11.36
CA ALA A 391 1.73 -8.19 -10.51
C ALA A 391 2.41 -9.33 -11.26
N LEU A 392 2.02 -9.58 -12.51
CA LEU A 392 2.64 -10.60 -13.36
C LEU A 392 4.09 -10.26 -13.71
N LEU A 393 4.38 -8.99 -13.99
CA LEU A 393 5.75 -8.52 -14.24
C LEU A 393 6.62 -8.69 -12.99
N GLU A 394 6.13 -8.28 -11.84
CA GLU A 394 6.83 -8.45 -10.56
C GLU A 394 7.18 -9.91 -10.31
N TYR A 395 6.22 -10.79 -10.52
CA TYR A 395 6.41 -12.22 -10.36
C TYR A 395 7.44 -12.78 -11.37
N TYR A 396 7.37 -12.36 -12.62
CA TYR A 396 8.30 -12.80 -13.68
C TYR A 396 9.73 -12.33 -13.43
N LEU A 397 9.92 -11.05 -13.10
CA LEU A 397 11.25 -10.45 -12.93
C LEU A 397 11.98 -10.99 -11.70
N TYR A 398 11.26 -11.19 -10.61
CA TYR A 398 11.88 -11.50 -9.32
C TYR A 398 11.58 -12.92 -8.82
N GLY A 399 10.57 -13.55 -9.36
CA GLY A 399 10.20 -14.93 -9.07
C GLY A 399 9.79 -15.14 -7.62
N ASP A 400 9.98 -16.38 -7.17
CA ASP A 400 9.80 -16.81 -5.79
C ASP A 400 11.16 -16.91 -5.09
N THR A 401 11.45 -15.95 -4.24
CA THR A 401 12.70 -15.84 -3.46
C THR A 401 12.56 -16.37 -2.03
N GLU A 402 11.38 -16.87 -1.67
CA GLU A 402 11.10 -17.42 -0.35
C GLU A 402 11.82 -18.76 -0.13
N LEU A 403 12.45 -18.88 1.02
CA LEU A 403 13.15 -20.09 1.46
C LEU A 403 12.56 -20.62 2.75
N ASP A 404 12.48 -21.94 2.88
CA ASP A 404 12.31 -22.61 4.16
C ASP A 404 13.65 -22.57 4.94
N VAL A 405 13.59 -22.37 6.25
CA VAL A 405 14.81 -22.32 7.10
C VAL A 405 15.65 -23.59 6.99
N SER A 406 15.02 -24.76 6.82
CA SER A 406 15.71 -26.02 6.62
C SER A 406 16.51 -26.08 5.31
N SER A 407 16.15 -25.26 4.35
CA SER A 407 16.80 -25.16 3.05
C SER A 407 17.90 -24.09 2.99
N LEU A 408 18.02 -23.24 4.00
CA LEU A 408 18.97 -22.13 4.00
C LEU A 408 20.44 -22.62 3.95
N GLU A 409 20.79 -23.57 4.81
CA GLU A 409 22.14 -24.13 4.84
C GLU A 409 22.50 -24.77 3.50
N LYS A 410 21.57 -25.54 2.92
CA LYS A 410 21.74 -26.12 1.60
C LYS A 410 21.83 -25.05 0.50
N HIS A 411 21.03 -24.02 0.58
CA HIS A 411 21.07 -22.88 -0.35
C HIS A 411 22.41 -22.15 -0.27
N LEU A 412 22.93 -21.93 0.93
CA LEU A 412 24.25 -21.35 1.15
C LEU A 412 25.39 -22.33 0.83
N GLN A 413 25.22 -23.66 1.04
CA GLN A 413 26.22 -24.71 0.75
C GLN A 413 26.21 -25.18 -0.71
N THR A 414 25.11 -25.22 -1.40
CA THR A 414 25.04 -25.46 -2.86
C THR A 414 25.79 -24.36 -3.59
N SER A 415 25.82 -23.23 -2.95
CA SER A 415 26.67 -22.11 -3.25
C SER A 415 28.12 -22.31 -2.78
N HIS A 416 28.42 -23.12 -1.76
CA HIS A 416 29.79 -23.40 -1.24
C HIS A 416 30.53 -24.52 -1.98
N ASN A 417 29.81 -25.50 -2.57
CA ASN A 417 30.39 -26.58 -3.40
C ASN A 417 30.64 -26.18 -4.86
N ALA A 418 29.97 -25.18 -5.35
CA ALA A 418 30.40 -24.36 -6.46
C ALA A 418 31.35 -23.32 -5.89
N ALA A 419 32.61 -23.26 -6.33
CA ALA A 419 33.67 -22.41 -5.81
C ALA A 419 33.12 -21.15 -5.05
N PRO A 420 33.73 -20.74 -3.92
CA PRO A 420 33.21 -19.64 -3.07
C PRO A 420 32.83 -18.37 -3.82
N ASN A 421 33.34 -18.22 -5.04
CA ASN A 421 33.01 -17.13 -5.95
C ASN A 421 31.60 -17.19 -6.54
N LEU A 422 30.97 -18.36 -6.67
CA LEU A 422 29.64 -18.50 -7.28
C LEU A 422 28.49 -18.07 -6.37
N VAL A 423 28.64 -18.22 -5.05
CA VAL A 423 27.69 -17.69 -4.04
C VAL A 423 27.68 -16.18 -4.08
N LYS A 424 28.88 -15.60 -4.05
CA LYS A 424 29.08 -14.16 -4.09
C LYS A 424 28.50 -13.56 -5.37
N ILE A 425 28.65 -14.24 -6.50
CA ILE A 425 28.07 -13.83 -7.80
C ILE A 425 26.54 -13.90 -7.75
N GLY A 426 25.94 -14.95 -7.18
CA GLY A 426 24.49 -15.09 -7.07
C GLY A 426 23.86 -14.02 -6.19
N LEU A 427 24.43 -13.72 -5.03
CA LEU A 427 23.96 -12.65 -4.13
C LEU A 427 24.22 -11.25 -4.72
N GLU A 428 25.31 -11.07 -5.43
CA GLU A 428 25.60 -9.82 -6.14
C GLU A 428 24.58 -9.54 -7.25
N GLU A 429 24.20 -10.55 -8.03
CA GLU A 429 23.14 -10.41 -9.05
C GLU A 429 21.78 -10.14 -8.41
N GLU A 430 21.45 -10.83 -7.33
CA GLU A 430 20.22 -10.59 -6.56
C GLU A 430 20.19 -9.15 -6.00
N PHE A 431 21.27 -8.68 -5.43
CA PHE A 431 21.40 -7.31 -4.94
C PHE A 431 21.33 -6.26 -6.06
N LYS A 432 21.90 -6.55 -7.23
CA LYS A 432 21.78 -5.67 -8.41
C LYS A 432 20.33 -5.45 -8.85
N LYS A 433 19.48 -6.47 -8.75
CA LYS A 433 18.05 -6.31 -9.01
C LYS A 433 17.38 -5.31 -8.07
N LEU A 434 17.83 -5.22 -6.82
CA LEU A 434 17.35 -4.22 -5.86
C LEU A 434 17.75 -2.79 -6.25
N THR A 435 18.93 -2.61 -6.85
CA THR A 435 19.39 -1.28 -7.29
C THR A 435 18.60 -0.72 -8.48
N ASN A 436 17.92 -1.61 -9.22
CA ASN A 436 17.04 -1.22 -10.32
C ASN A 436 15.65 -0.75 -9.88
N VAL A 437 15.33 -0.84 -8.58
CA VAL A 437 14.11 -0.26 -8.04
C VAL A 437 14.16 1.26 -8.21
N ARG A 438 13.30 1.78 -9.08
CA ARG A 438 13.32 3.19 -9.47
C ARG A 438 12.88 4.09 -8.33
N ILE A 439 13.77 5.01 -7.94
CA ILE A 439 13.45 6.09 -7.01
C ILE A 439 12.74 7.20 -7.80
N MET A 440 11.47 7.42 -7.52
CA MET A 440 10.68 8.45 -8.20
C MET A 440 10.81 9.78 -7.46
N LYS A 441 11.53 10.73 -8.05
CA LYS A 441 11.73 12.08 -7.50
C LYS A 441 10.41 12.83 -7.31
N GLU A 442 9.40 12.53 -8.12
CA GLU A 442 8.06 13.10 -8.01
C GLU A 442 7.40 12.77 -6.66
N ASN A 443 7.80 11.68 -6.01
CA ASN A 443 7.29 11.24 -4.70
C ASN A 443 8.07 11.81 -3.52
N MET A 444 9.04 12.68 -3.75
CA MET A 444 9.93 13.28 -2.75
C MET A 444 9.87 14.81 -2.78
N ARG A 445 8.75 15.40 -3.10
CA ARG A 445 8.61 16.84 -3.30
C ARG A 445 8.91 17.65 -2.03
N THR A 446 8.38 17.19 -0.89
CA THR A 446 8.51 17.90 0.39
C THR A 446 9.97 18.00 0.83
N GLY A 447 10.71 16.89 0.81
CA GLY A 447 12.13 16.86 1.16
C GLY A 447 13.03 17.64 0.21
N ASN A 448 12.61 17.82 -1.04
CA ASN A 448 13.33 18.57 -2.06
C ASN A 448 13.02 20.09 -2.05
N LEU A 449 12.12 20.56 -1.19
CA LEU A 449 11.92 21.98 -1.00
C LEU A 449 13.21 22.62 -0.45
N PRO A 450 13.64 23.81 -0.93
CA PRO A 450 14.88 24.45 -0.50
C PRO A 450 15.00 24.61 1.03
N ALA A 451 13.90 24.90 1.70
CA ALA A 451 13.86 25.02 3.17
C ALA A 451 14.14 23.67 3.88
N ASN A 452 13.76 22.54 3.27
CA ASN A 452 13.91 21.21 3.84
C ASN A 452 15.20 20.52 3.41
N MET A 453 15.78 20.86 2.26
CA MET A 453 17.03 20.26 1.77
C MET A 453 18.19 20.44 2.76
N LYS A 454 18.27 21.59 3.45
CA LYS A 454 19.29 21.84 4.47
C LYS A 454 19.15 20.95 5.72
N LYS A 455 18.00 20.30 5.89
CA LYS A 455 17.74 19.36 7.01
C LYS A 455 18.21 17.94 6.69
N ALA A 456 18.66 17.67 5.47
CA ALA A 456 19.17 16.38 5.07
C ALA A 456 20.68 16.28 5.32
N ARG A 457 21.12 15.22 5.99
CA ARG A 457 22.56 14.86 6.14
C ARG A 457 23.13 14.39 4.80
N VAL A 458 22.35 13.60 4.07
CA VAL A 458 22.65 13.10 2.72
C VAL A 458 21.49 13.44 1.81
N ILE A 459 21.73 14.24 0.78
CA ILE A 459 20.68 14.78 -0.10
C ILE A 459 19.90 13.69 -0.83
N GLN A 460 20.55 12.57 -1.16
CA GLN A 460 19.92 11.45 -1.88
C GLN A 460 19.04 10.58 -0.97
N ILE A 461 19.15 10.73 0.35
CA ILE A 461 18.41 9.93 1.33
C ILE A 461 17.44 10.82 2.08
N ILE A 462 16.27 10.97 1.50
CA ILE A 462 15.14 11.76 2.02
C ILE A 462 13.85 10.93 1.95
N PRO A 463 12.85 11.23 2.79
CA PRO A 463 11.63 10.42 2.82
C PRO A 463 10.76 10.63 1.58
N TYR A 464 9.98 9.60 1.22
CA TYR A 464 8.86 9.74 0.30
C TYR A 464 7.72 10.53 0.96
N ASP A 465 6.97 11.29 0.16
CA ASP A 465 5.89 12.13 0.68
C ASP A 465 4.76 11.31 1.32
N PHE A 466 4.48 10.10 0.81
CA PHE A 466 3.36 9.29 1.27
C PHE A 466 3.53 8.70 2.67
N ASN A 467 4.77 8.48 3.13
CA ASN A 467 5.06 7.88 4.43
C ASN A 467 6.06 8.66 5.28
N ARG A 468 6.33 9.92 4.92
CA ARG A 468 7.16 10.77 5.76
C ARG A 468 6.54 11.01 7.12
N VAL A 469 7.35 11.15 8.15
CA VAL A 469 6.88 11.58 9.46
C VAL A 469 6.54 13.06 9.39
N ILE A 470 5.33 13.41 9.77
CA ILE A 470 4.82 14.79 9.78
C ILE A 470 4.77 15.27 11.22
N LEU A 471 5.43 16.41 11.49
CA LEU A 471 5.40 17.08 12.77
C LEU A 471 4.29 18.12 12.81
N SER A 472 3.83 18.48 13.99
CA SER A 472 2.92 19.59 14.19
C SER A 472 3.59 20.89 13.75
N MET A 473 2.95 21.65 12.87
CA MET A 473 3.50 22.91 12.38
C MET A 473 3.52 23.94 13.52
N LYS A 474 4.66 24.58 13.74
CA LYS A 474 4.80 25.67 14.70
C LYS A 474 4.06 26.92 14.20
N ARG A 475 3.29 27.56 15.07
CA ARG A 475 2.49 28.72 14.71
C ARG A 475 3.34 29.84 14.10
N GLY A 476 2.99 30.26 12.87
CA GLY A 476 3.68 31.34 12.14
C GLY A 476 5.04 30.95 11.55
N GLN A 477 5.40 29.66 11.56
CA GLN A 477 6.66 29.16 11.01
C GLN A 477 6.37 28.09 9.95
N GLU A 478 6.61 28.41 8.71
CA GLU A 478 6.47 27.47 7.60
C GLU A 478 7.57 26.40 7.64
N TYR A 479 7.29 25.25 7.04
CA TYR A 479 8.20 24.10 6.89
C TYR A 479 8.64 23.44 8.21
N THR A 480 8.01 23.76 9.33
CA THR A 480 8.33 23.15 10.63
C THR A 480 7.66 21.78 10.85
N ASP A 481 6.86 21.34 9.90
CA ASP A 481 6.26 19.99 9.88
C ASP A 481 7.18 18.91 9.31
N TYR A 482 8.34 19.29 8.75
CA TYR A 482 9.25 18.38 8.07
C TYR A 482 10.39 17.89 8.96
N ILE A 483 10.63 16.60 8.91
CA ILE A 483 11.83 15.93 9.40
C ILE A 483 12.23 14.84 8.40
N ASN A 484 13.53 14.61 8.22
CA ASN A 484 14.03 13.50 7.39
C ASN A 484 13.84 12.16 8.12
N ALA A 485 12.62 11.67 8.09
CA ALA A 485 12.19 10.44 8.72
C ALA A 485 11.01 9.81 7.96
N SER A 486 10.97 8.49 7.93
CA SER A 486 9.97 7.70 7.21
C SER A 486 9.36 6.65 8.14
N PHE A 487 8.04 6.47 8.07
CA PHE A 487 7.40 5.29 8.67
C PHE A 487 7.74 4.05 7.88
N ILE A 488 8.08 2.97 8.57
CA ILE A 488 8.43 1.69 7.98
C ILE A 488 7.60 0.59 8.63
N ASP A 489 7.03 -0.29 7.81
CA ASP A 489 6.22 -1.40 8.29
C ASP A 489 7.04 -2.48 8.99
N GLY A 490 6.49 -3.04 10.05
CA GLY A 490 6.97 -4.25 10.68
C GLY A 490 6.42 -5.51 10.00
N TYR A 491 6.75 -6.65 10.58
CA TYR A 491 6.21 -7.94 10.11
C TYR A 491 4.71 -8.08 10.38
N ARG A 492 4.24 -7.61 11.54
CA ARG A 492 2.84 -7.74 11.98
C ARG A 492 2.07 -6.43 11.90
N GLN A 493 2.73 -5.30 12.04
CA GLN A 493 2.10 -4.01 12.24
C GLN A 493 2.63 -2.99 11.24
N LYS A 494 1.71 -2.22 10.67
CA LYS A 494 2.02 -1.06 9.84
C LYS A 494 2.62 0.06 10.70
N ASP A 495 3.55 0.84 10.11
CA ASP A 495 4.22 1.98 10.78
C ASP A 495 4.89 1.60 12.11
N TYR A 496 5.46 0.39 12.17
CA TYR A 496 6.08 -0.15 13.38
C TYR A 496 7.40 0.52 13.72
N PHE A 497 8.11 1.02 12.70
CA PHE A 497 9.37 1.73 12.83
C PHE A 497 9.29 3.13 12.25
N ILE A 498 10.14 4.01 12.79
CA ILE A 498 10.53 5.26 12.15
C ILE A 498 12.00 5.13 11.78
N ALA A 499 12.33 5.16 10.49
CA ALA A 499 13.69 5.21 10.00
C ALA A 499 14.09 6.68 9.77
N THR A 500 15.14 7.14 10.41
CA THR A 500 15.57 8.53 10.35
C THR A 500 17.10 8.64 10.30
N GLN A 501 17.57 9.79 9.85
CA GLN A 501 19.00 10.13 9.89
C GLN A 501 19.45 10.41 11.31
N GLY A 502 20.76 10.31 11.56
CA GLY A 502 21.37 10.89 12.76
C GLY A 502 21.15 12.41 12.75
N PRO A 503 20.57 12.99 13.83
CA PRO A 503 20.30 14.42 13.87
C PRO A 503 21.50 15.28 13.55
N LEU A 504 21.27 16.38 12.82
CA LEU A 504 22.20 17.49 12.64
C LEU A 504 22.04 18.46 13.81
N PRO A 505 23.02 19.33 14.10
CA PRO A 505 22.91 20.30 15.19
C PRO A 505 21.62 21.13 15.14
N HIS A 506 21.16 21.49 13.96
CA HIS A 506 19.93 22.28 13.76
C HIS A 506 18.66 21.46 13.62
N THR A 507 18.72 20.13 13.67
CA THR A 507 17.55 19.23 13.62
C THR A 507 17.31 18.44 14.91
N VAL A 508 18.12 18.65 15.96
CA VAL A 508 17.97 17.95 17.25
C VAL A 508 16.61 18.25 17.89
N GLU A 509 16.15 19.49 17.84
CA GLU A 509 14.83 19.85 18.36
C GLU A 509 13.73 19.10 17.63
N ASP A 510 13.78 19.04 16.30
CA ASP A 510 12.79 18.32 15.49
C ASP A 510 12.81 16.81 15.77
N PHE A 511 13.99 16.26 16.02
CA PHE A 511 14.12 14.84 16.42
C PHE A 511 13.36 14.55 17.72
N TRP A 512 13.53 15.36 18.75
CA TRP A 512 12.82 15.16 20.03
C TRP A 512 11.34 15.48 19.92
N ARG A 513 10.94 16.44 19.08
CA ARG A 513 9.53 16.65 18.73
C ARG A 513 8.92 15.41 18.10
N MET A 514 9.61 14.78 17.19
CA MET A 514 9.16 13.52 16.56
C MET A 514 8.99 12.41 17.61
N VAL A 515 9.98 12.19 18.45
CA VAL A 515 9.91 11.19 19.53
C VAL A 515 8.72 11.45 20.46
N TRP A 516 8.48 12.70 20.81
CA TRP A 516 7.38 13.11 21.67
C TRP A 516 6.01 12.97 20.99
N GLU A 517 5.83 13.57 19.84
CA GLU A 517 4.53 13.62 19.14
C GLU A 517 4.05 12.22 18.72
N TRP A 518 4.94 11.36 18.30
CA TRP A 518 4.64 9.97 17.90
C TRP A 518 4.74 8.98 19.06
N LYS A 519 4.92 9.46 20.28
CA LYS A 519 4.94 8.65 21.52
C LYS A 519 5.94 7.51 21.49
N CYS A 520 7.10 7.73 20.88
CA CYS A 520 8.17 6.74 20.83
C CYS A 520 8.75 6.52 22.23
N HIS A 521 8.86 5.27 22.65
CA HIS A 521 9.50 4.88 23.91
C HIS A 521 10.88 4.28 23.70
N THR A 522 11.25 4.01 22.47
CA THR A 522 12.46 3.28 22.10
C THR A 522 13.18 3.97 20.95
N ILE A 523 14.48 4.18 21.12
CA ILE A 523 15.38 4.68 20.08
C ILE A 523 16.49 3.65 19.90
N VAL A 524 16.82 3.32 18.66
CA VAL A 524 17.94 2.46 18.27
C VAL A 524 18.94 3.29 17.49
N MET A 525 20.16 3.38 18.01
CA MET A 525 21.27 4.09 17.40
C MET A 525 22.35 3.10 16.94
N LEU A 526 22.66 3.12 15.65
CA LEU A 526 23.55 2.13 15.00
C LEU A 526 24.87 2.74 14.51
N THR A 527 25.22 3.91 14.97
CA THR A 527 26.45 4.61 14.61
C THR A 527 27.09 5.20 15.85
N GLU A 528 28.40 5.46 15.79
CA GLU A 528 29.04 6.35 16.75
C GLU A 528 28.76 7.81 16.41
N VAL A 529 28.98 8.72 17.35
CA VAL A 529 28.89 10.16 17.12
C VAL A 529 29.90 10.59 16.08
N GLN A 530 31.12 10.08 16.18
CA GLN A 530 32.21 10.26 15.23
C GLN A 530 32.77 8.94 14.77
N GLU A 531 33.03 8.80 13.48
CA GLU A 531 33.77 7.70 12.89
C GLU A 531 34.75 8.28 11.87
N ARG A 532 36.02 7.89 11.94
CA ARG A 532 37.12 8.39 11.08
C ARG A 532 37.19 9.93 11.04
N GLU A 533 37.16 10.55 12.20
CA GLU A 533 37.21 12.02 12.34
C GLU A 533 36.04 12.77 11.68
N GLN A 534 35.03 12.04 11.23
CA GLN A 534 33.81 12.63 10.66
C GLN A 534 32.64 12.48 11.63
N GLU A 535 31.91 13.58 11.82
CA GLU A 535 30.63 13.52 12.55
C GLU A 535 29.63 12.68 11.76
N LYS A 536 29.14 11.62 12.38
CA LYS A 536 28.09 10.75 11.83
C LYS A 536 26.71 11.07 12.39
N CYS A 537 26.68 11.61 13.60
CA CYS A 537 25.47 11.96 14.29
C CYS A 537 25.79 13.04 15.33
N CYS A 538 24.99 14.09 15.40
CA CYS A 538 25.06 15.03 16.52
C CYS A 538 24.64 14.32 17.81
N GLN A 539 25.38 14.46 18.88
CA GLN A 539 24.95 13.94 20.18
C GLN A 539 23.70 14.72 20.63
N TYR A 540 22.54 14.09 20.53
CA TYR A 540 21.25 14.71 20.81
C TYR A 540 20.75 14.49 22.25
N TRP A 541 21.55 13.84 23.08
CA TRP A 541 21.25 13.62 24.51
C TRP A 541 22.32 14.25 25.41
N PRO A 542 21.96 14.65 26.63
CA PRO A 542 22.93 15.14 27.59
C PRO A 542 23.78 13.99 28.16
N SER A 543 25.07 14.24 28.35
CA SER A 543 25.97 13.28 29.02
C SER A 543 25.66 13.14 30.51
N GLU A 544 25.18 14.22 31.12
CA GLU A 544 24.72 14.29 32.51
C GLU A 544 23.64 15.39 32.64
N GLY A 545 22.78 15.27 33.64
CA GLY A 545 21.72 16.26 33.90
C GLY A 545 20.66 16.32 32.80
N SER A 546 20.28 17.52 32.42
CA SER A 546 19.23 17.76 31.45
C SER A 546 19.57 18.90 30.46
N VAL A 547 19.02 18.79 29.24
CA VAL A 547 19.12 19.82 28.19
C VAL A 547 17.70 20.06 27.64
N THR A 548 17.38 21.32 27.37
CA THR A 548 16.10 21.73 26.78
C THR A 548 16.29 22.09 25.31
N HIS A 549 15.45 21.49 24.46
CA HIS A 549 15.36 21.76 23.03
C HIS A 549 13.95 22.28 22.74
N GLY A 550 13.79 23.59 22.55
CA GLY A 550 12.46 24.20 22.40
C GLY A 550 11.59 23.95 23.61
N GLU A 551 10.47 23.27 23.41
CA GLU A 551 9.49 22.93 24.46
C GLU A 551 9.78 21.57 25.14
N ILE A 552 10.85 20.88 24.75
CA ILE A 552 11.15 19.55 25.24
C ILE A 552 12.44 19.56 26.06
N THR A 553 12.36 19.06 27.29
CA THR A 553 13.50 18.84 28.17
C THR A 553 13.83 17.35 28.23
N VAL A 554 15.09 17.02 27.99
CA VAL A 554 15.60 15.65 28.02
C VAL A 554 16.58 15.53 29.18
N GLU A 555 16.28 14.66 30.12
CA GLU A 555 17.13 14.37 31.28
C GLU A 555 17.62 12.92 31.23
N ILE A 556 18.91 12.71 31.38
CA ILE A 556 19.45 11.36 31.46
C ILE A 556 19.25 10.80 32.89
N LYS A 557 18.62 9.64 32.98
CA LYS A 557 18.34 8.96 34.24
C LYS A 557 19.26 7.76 34.50
N ASN A 558 19.66 7.07 33.44
CA ASN A 558 20.50 5.90 33.51
C ASN A 558 21.38 5.79 32.27
N ASP A 559 22.59 5.32 32.46
CA ASP A 559 23.52 4.95 31.38
C ASP A 559 24.26 3.69 31.80
N SER A 560 24.00 2.59 31.08
CA SER A 560 24.60 1.28 31.37
C SER A 560 25.12 0.65 30.09
N LEU A 561 26.19 -0.10 30.19
CA LEU A 561 26.79 -0.84 29.09
C LEU A 561 26.56 -2.34 29.31
N LEU A 562 25.91 -2.98 28.33
CA LEU A 562 25.69 -4.42 28.26
C LEU A 562 26.34 -4.95 26.98
N ASP A 563 27.49 -5.62 27.12
CA ASP A 563 28.31 -6.07 25.99
C ASP A 563 28.63 -4.92 25.02
N ALA A 564 28.10 -5.01 23.78
CA ALA A 564 28.27 -3.99 22.74
C ALA A 564 27.14 -2.94 22.71
N ILE A 565 26.27 -2.90 23.72
CA ILE A 565 25.07 -2.04 23.70
C ILE A 565 25.10 -1.12 24.91
N SER A 566 25.11 0.20 24.67
CA SER A 566 24.80 1.19 25.70
C SER A 566 23.30 1.36 25.80
N VAL A 567 22.74 1.20 26.98
CA VAL A 567 21.33 1.42 27.29
C VAL A 567 21.21 2.68 28.11
N ARG A 568 20.59 3.71 27.54
CA ARG A 568 20.35 4.99 28.21
C ARG A 568 18.86 5.23 28.37
N ASP A 569 18.47 5.62 29.56
CA ASP A 569 17.10 6.01 29.87
C ASP A 569 17.00 7.52 30.03
N PHE A 570 16.08 8.12 29.27
CA PHE A 570 15.80 9.54 29.30
C PHE A 570 14.41 9.82 29.85
N LEU A 571 14.30 10.80 30.75
CA LEU A 571 13.03 11.41 31.08
C LEU A 571 12.82 12.58 30.12
N VAL A 572 11.86 12.44 29.24
CA VAL A 572 11.47 13.45 28.25
C VAL A 572 10.25 14.18 28.75
N THR A 573 10.36 15.49 28.94
CA THR A 573 9.29 16.34 29.49
C THR A 573 8.89 17.39 28.44
N TYR A 574 7.59 17.49 28.20
CA TYR A 574 7.04 18.53 27.35
C TYR A 574 6.54 19.70 28.22
N ASN A 575 7.09 20.89 27.95
CA ASN A 575 6.85 22.10 28.70
C ASN A 575 5.80 22.97 27.98
N GLN A 576 4.53 22.76 28.25
CA GLN A 576 3.42 23.50 27.64
C GLN A 576 2.94 24.64 28.57
N GLY A 577 3.71 25.71 28.65
CA GLY A 577 3.32 26.93 29.35
C GLY A 577 2.80 26.72 30.76
N ASN A 578 1.57 27.12 31.06
CA ASN A 578 0.93 27.02 32.38
C ASN A 578 0.18 25.69 32.61
N GLN A 579 0.28 24.71 31.73
CA GLN A 579 -0.35 23.40 31.89
C GLN A 579 0.56 22.43 32.67
N GLU A 580 -0.04 21.38 33.20
CA GLU A 580 0.70 20.29 33.87
C GLU A 580 1.77 19.71 32.96
N LYS A 581 3.01 19.64 33.44
CA LYS A 581 4.12 19.08 32.71
C LYS A 581 3.89 17.59 32.50
N GLN A 582 3.90 17.16 31.25
CA GLN A 582 3.85 15.74 30.90
C GLN A 582 5.25 15.19 30.71
N SER A 583 5.52 14.06 31.30
CA SER A 583 6.83 13.37 31.17
C SER A 583 6.67 11.93 30.71
N ARG A 584 7.66 11.45 29.99
CA ARG A 584 7.68 10.09 29.45
C ARG A 584 9.10 9.53 29.48
N LEU A 585 9.24 8.25 29.81
CA LEU A 585 10.52 7.55 29.72
C LEU A 585 10.76 7.08 28.28
N VAL A 586 11.95 7.33 27.78
CA VAL A 586 12.44 6.89 26.46
C VAL A 586 13.75 6.17 26.65
N ARG A 587 13.85 4.94 26.14
CA ARG A 587 15.06 4.13 26.22
C ARG A 587 15.80 4.13 24.88
N GLN A 588 17.08 4.46 24.93
CA GLN A 588 17.98 4.38 23.79
C GLN A 588 18.86 3.14 23.89
N PHE A 589 18.87 2.36 22.82
CA PHE A 589 19.82 1.27 22.59
C PHE A 589 20.86 1.76 21.59
N HIS A 590 22.07 2.04 22.09
CA HIS A 590 23.18 2.48 21.26
C HIS A 590 24.13 1.30 21.02
N PHE A 591 24.14 0.78 19.80
CA PHE A 591 24.92 -0.38 19.41
C PHE A 591 26.32 0.03 18.96
N HIS A 592 27.35 -0.45 19.66
CA HIS A 592 28.77 -0.18 19.38
C HIS A 592 29.45 -1.28 18.57
N GLY A 593 28.74 -2.38 18.29
CA GLY A 593 29.28 -3.54 17.58
C GLY A 593 29.40 -3.37 16.06
N TRP A 594 29.02 -2.22 15.51
CA TRP A 594 29.18 -1.96 14.08
C TRP A 594 30.55 -1.32 13.81
N PRO A 595 31.43 -1.94 12.98
CA PRO A 595 32.74 -1.37 12.71
C PRO A 595 32.61 -0.11 11.82
N GLU A 596 33.60 0.79 11.89
CA GLU A 596 33.61 1.99 11.03
C GLU A 596 33.61 1.67 9.53
N ILE A 597 34.09 0.49 9.15
CA ILE A 597 34.13 -0.02 7.79
C ILE A 597 33.48 -1.39 7.75
N GLY A 598 32.61 -1.58 6.76
CA GLY A 598 31.99 -2.88 6.46
C GLY A 598 30.84 -3.23 7.41
N ILE A 599 30.83 -4.46 7.86
CA ILE A 599 29.76 -5.07 8.66
C ILE A 599 30.33 -5.75 9.89
N PRO A 600 29.52 -6.04 10.91
CA PRO A 600 29.94 -6.84 12.06
C PRO A 600 30.46 -8.21 11.62
N ALA A 601 31.48 -8.71 12.33
CA ALA A 601 32.07 -10.03 12.03
C ALA A 601 31.12 -11.18 12.32
N GLU A 602 30.27 -11.02 13.34
CA GLU A 602 29.32 -12.02 13.82
C GLU A 602 27.91 -11.41 13.93
N GLY A 603 26.88 -12.25 13.74
CA GLY A 603 25.48 -11.83 13.84
C GLY A 603 24.95 -11.74 15.26
N LYS A 604 25.64 -12.34 16.26
CA LYS A 604 25.15 -12.44 17.63
C LYS A 604 24.80 -11.09 18.26
N GLY A 605 25.66 -10.09 18.11
CA GLY A 605 25.41 -8.74 18.66
C GLY A 605 24.13 -8.11 18.11
N MET A 606 23.86 -8.29 16.82
CA MET A 606 22.63 -7.81 16.19
C MET A 606 21.39 -8.58 16.66
N ILE A 607 21.49 -9.89 16.82
CA ILE A 607 20.42 -10.74 17.38
C ILE A 607 20.07 -10.29 18.80
N ASP A 608 21.08 -10.07 19.63
CA ASP A 608 20.92 -9.62 21.01
C ASP A 608 20.25 -8.23 21.07
N LEU A 609 20.66 -7.31 20.20
CA LEU A 609 20.06 -5.97 20.06
C LEU A 609 18.58 -6.07 19.68
N ILE A 610 18.25 -6.84 18.64
CA ILE A 610 16.87 -7.03 18.20
C ILE A 610 16.02 -7.61 19.33
N ALA A 611 16.53 -8.62 20.05
CA ALA A 611 15.83 -9.22 21.19
C ALA A 611 15.58 -8.21 22.32
N ALA A 612 16.57 -7.39 22.66
CA ALA A 612 16.46 -6.37 23.69
C ALA A 612 15.43 -5.29 23.31
N VAL A 613 15.43 -4.83 22.05
CA VAL A 613 14.47 -3.85 21.53
C VAL A 613 13.05 -4.42 21.55
N GLN A 614 12.85 -5.66 21.14
CA GLN A 614 11.55 -6.34 21.17
C GLN A 614 11.00 -6.47 22.59
N LYS A 615 11.86 -6.82 23.55
CA LYS A 615 11.49 -6.90 24.95
C LYS A 615 11.02 -5.53 25.49
N GLN A 616 11.74 -4.47 25.18
CA GLN A 616 11.35 -3.10 25.54
C GLN A 616 10.00 -2.72 24.93
N GLN A 617 9.80 -3.04 23.65
CA GLN A 617 8.56 -2.72 22.94
C GLN A 617 7.34 -3.43 23.53
N GLN A 618 7.47 -4.68 23.94
CA GLN A 618 6.41 -5.43 24.60
C GLN A 618 5.99 -4.80 25.95
N GLN A 619 6.92 -4.14 26.63
CA GLN A 619 6.65 -3.49 27.91
C GLN A 619 6.00 -2.11 27.77
N THR A 620 6.23 -1.41 26.68
CA THR A 620 5.86 0.00 26.50
C THR A 620 4.66 0.23 25.57
N GLY A 621 4.18 -0.79 24.86
CA GLY A 621 3.02 -0.71 23.97
C GLY A 621 3.37 -0.42 22.52
N ASN A 622 2.34 -0.29 21.68
CA ASN A 622 2.44 -0.30 20.23
C ASN A 622 2.72 1.09 19.62
N HIS A 623 3.78 1.76 20.06
CA HIS A 623 4.23 3.01 19.44
C HIS A 623 5.48 2.77 18.60
N PRO A 624 5.75 3.61 17.57
CA PRO A 624 6.86 3.37 16.68
C PRO A 624 8.23 3.30 17.39
N ILE A 625 9.09 2.42 16.91
CA ILE A 625 10.50 2.35 17.31
C ILE A 625 11.29 3.26 16.39
N THR A 626 11.98 4.26 16.92
CA THR A 626 12.84 5.14 16.15
C THR A 626 14.20 4.46 15.95
N VAL A 627 14.61 4.28 14.70
CA VAL A 627 15.89 3.67 14.31
C VAL A 627 16.67 4.65 13.46
N HIS A 628 17.93 4.89 13.82
CA HIS A 628 18.79 5.73 13.02
C HIS A 628 20.25 5.23 13.00
N CYS A 629 20.95 5.63 11.98
CA CYS A 629 22.40 5.57 11.87
C CYS A 629 22.93 6.96 11.48
N SER A 630 23.79 7.09 10.49
CA SER A 630 24.17 8.39 9.95
C SER A 630 23.13 8.92 8.97
N ALA A 631 22.96 8.28 7.82
CA ALA A 631 21.99 8.69 6.80
C ALA A 631 20.56 8.13 7.03
N GLY A 632 20.42 7.11 7.84
CA GLY A 632 19.15 6.46 8.10
C GLY A 632 18.69 5.51 6.99
N ALA A 633 19.62 4.81 6.35
CA ALA A 633 19.32 3.90 5.25
C ALA A 633 20.11 2.58 5.32
N GLY A 634 21.43 2.62 5.41
CA GLY A 634 22.26 1.40 5.34
C GLY A 634 22.12 0.52 6.57
N ARG A 635 22.73 0.91 7.69
CA ARG A 635 22.65 0.18 8.97
C ARG A 635 21.22 0.15 9.51
N THR A 636 20.51 1.25 9.39
CA THR A 636 19.09 1.35 9.75
C THR A 636 18.23 0.36 8.97
N GLY A 637 18.40 0.30 7.66
CA GLY A 637 17.69 -0.66 6.81
C GLY A 637 18.03 -2.11 7.16
N THR A 638 19.29 -2.39 7.44
CA THR A 638 19.76 -3.73 7.84
C THR A 638 19.13 -4.18 9.16
N PHE A 639 19.08 -3.31 10.17
CA PHE A 639 18.44 -3.60 11.45
C PHE A 639 16.93 -3.88 11.29
N ILE A 640 16.23 -3.03 10.54
CA ILE A 640 14.79 -3.19 10.30
C ILE A 640 14.50 -4.44 9.48
N ALA A 641 15.27 -4.69 8.42
CA ALA A 641 15.14 -5.91 7.61
C ALA A 641 15.30 -7.16 8.48
N LEU A 642 16.35 -7.23 9.29
CA LEU A 642 16.61 -8.36 10.18
C LEU A 642 15.53 -8.52 11.25
N SER A 643 15.03 -7.43 11.83
CA SER A 643 13.91 -7.49 12.78
C SER A 643 12.70 -8.16 12.16
N ASN A 644 12.33 -7.80 10.92
CA ASN A 644 11.19 -8.37 10.20
C ASN A 644 11.46 -9.82 9.74
N ILE A 645 12.64 -10.10 9.22
CA ILE A 645 13.03 -11.43 8.75
C ILE A 645 13.05 -12.42 9.91
N LEU A 646 13.70 -12.09 11.03
CA LEU A 646 13.80 -12.98 12.18
C LEU A 646 12.44 -13.23 12.85
N GLU A 647 11.56 -12.24 12.86
CA GLU A 647 10.20 -12.44 13.37
C GLU A 647 9.40 -13.42 12.51
N ARG A 648 9.54 -13.33 11.18
CA ARG A 648 8.93 -14.30 10.25
C ARG A 648 9.52 -15.69 10.39
N VAL A 649 10.84 -15.80 10.54
CA VAL A 649 11.52 -17.08 10.78
C VAL A 649 10.97 -17.75 12.05
N LYS A 650 10.82 -16.99 13.13
CA LYS A 650 10.23 -17.50 14.39
C LYS A 650 8.78 -17.95 14.22
N ALA A 651 7.99 -17.20 13.47
CA ALA A 651 6.55 -17.44 13.35
C ALA A 651 6.21 -18.51 12.32
N GLU A 652 6.91 -18.56 11.20
CA GLU A 652 6.54 -19.36 10.03
C GLU A 652 7.63 -20.35 9.59
N GLY A 653 8.85 -20.23 10.08
CA GLY A 653 9.99 -21.01 9.58
C GLY A 653 10.37 -20.66 8.14
N LEU A 654 10.02 -19.47 7.66
CA LEU A 654 10.25 -18.99 6.32
C LEU A 654 11.09 -17.71 6.33
N LEU A 655 11.88 -17.50 5.30
CA LEU A 655 12.63 -16.28 5.08
C LEU A 655 12.62 -15.86 3.62
N ASP A 656 12.62 -14.57 3.41
CA ASP A 656 12.72 -13.96 2.08
C ASP A 656 13.48 -12.63 2.21
N VAL A 657 14.79 -12.71 2.17
CA VAL A 657 15.66 -11.53 2.33
C VAL A 657 15.45 -10.55 1.20
N PHE A 658 15.33 -11.03 -0.03
CA PHE A 658 15.16 -10.18 -1.20
C PHE A 658 13.90 -9.31 -1.11
N GLN A 659 12.75 -9.93 -0.86
CA GLN A 659 11.48 -9.19 -0.77
C GLN A 659 11.39 -8.30 0.48
N ALA A 660 11.99 -8.72 1.58
CA ALA A 660 12.09 -7.90 2.79
C ALA A 660 12.84 -6.60 2.50
N VAL A 661 14.01 -6.67 1.88
CA VAL A 661 14.81 -5.49 1.51
C VAL A 661 14.12 -4.66 0.43
N LYS A 662 13.55 -5.29 -0.57
CA LYS A 662 12.80 -4.59 -1.63
C LYS A 662 11.63 -3.80 -1.08
N SER A 663 10.87 -4.40 -0.18
CA SER A 663 9.76 -3.73 0.51
C SER A 663 10.22 -2.49 1.28
N LEU A 664 11.38 -2.56 1.96
CA LEU A 664 11.95 -1.42 2.66
C LEU A 664 12.38 -0.31 1.71
N ARG A 665 12.97 -0.63 0.57
CA ARG A 665 13.39 0.36 -0.44
C ARG A 665 12.22 1.09 -1.08
N LEU A 666 11.04 0.49 -1.10
CA LEU A 666 9.79 1.15 -1.51
C LEU A 666 9.24 2.10 -0.44
N GLN A 667 9.71 2.01 0.80
CA GLN A 667 9.27 2.83 1.93
C GLN A 667 10.28 3.93 2.29
N ARG A 668 11.57 3.70 2.06
CA ARG A 668 12.63 4.70 2.22
C ARG A 668 13.77 4.39 1.24
N PRO A 669 14.35 5.39 0.55
CA PRO A 669 15.42 5.16 -0.41
C PRO A 669 16.65 4.50 0.21
N HIS A 670 17.30 3.64 -0.55
CA HIS A 670 18.59 3.02 -0.24
C HIS A 670 18.64 2.17 1.04
N MET A 671 17.51 1.71 1.54
CA MET A 671 17.48 0.80 2.68
C MET A 671 18.29 -0.48 2.37
N VAL A 672 19.19 -0.86 3.26
CA VAL A 672 20.23 -1.88 3.05
C VAL A 672 21.12 -1.47 1.87
N GLN A 673 22.08 -0.61 2.15
CA GLN A 673 22.76 0.20 1.13
C GLN A 673 23.84 -0.55 0.36
N THR A 674 24.52 -1.52 1.00
CA THR A 674 25.67 -2.23 0.41
C THR A 674 25.41 -3.72 0.26
N LEU A 675 26.11 -4.35 -0.69
CA LEU A 675 26.10 -5.80 -0.86
C LEU A 675 26.50 -6.52 0.44
N GLU A 676 27.50 -6.02 1.14
CA GLU A 676 27.97 -6.61 2.40
C GLU A 676 26.87 -6.60 3.47
N GLN A 677 26.08 -5.51 3.57
CA GLN A 677 24.92 -5.43 4.46
C GLN A 677 23.83 -6.44 4.06
N TYR A 678 23.63 -6.62 2.77
CA TYR A 678 22.70 -7.60 2.23
C TYR A 678 23.12 -9.05 2.54
N GLU A 679 24.38 -9.38 2.30
CA GLU A 679 24.97 -10.67 2.68
C GLU A 679 24.93 -10.91 4.19
N PHE A 680 25.12 -9.85 4.98
CA PHE A 680 25.04 -9.91 6.44
C PHE A 680 23.64 -10.31 6.92
N CYS A 681 22.58 -9.91 6.23
CA CYS A 681 21.23 -10.38 6.55
C CYS A 681 21.11 -11.91 6.48
N TYR A 682 21.67 -12.55 5.47
CA TYR A 682 21.70 -14.01 5.37
C TYR A 682 22.53 -14.65 6.49
N ARG A 683 23.68 -14.07 6.80
CA ARG A 683 24.56 -14.56 7.88
C ARG A 683 23.86 -14.51 9.23
N VAL A 684 23.22 -13.40 9.57
CA VAL A 684 22.52 -13.25 10.85
C VAL A 684 21.39 -14.27 10.98
N VAL A 685 20.65 -14.54 9.90
CA VAL A 685 19.61 -15.57 9.92
C VAL A 685 20.23 -16.95 10.18
N GLN A 686 21.35 -17.29 9.55
CA GLN A 686 22.05 -18.56 9.80
C GLN A 686 22.51 -18.65 11.23
N ASP A 687 23.17 -17.62 11.76
CA ASP A 687 23.63 -17.55 13.16
C ASP A 687 22.45 -17.74 14.14
N PHE A 688 21.30 -17.12 13.81
CA PHE A 688 20.08 -17.27 14.60
C PHE A 688 19.56 -18.72 14.62
N ILE A 689 19.53 -19.38 13.46
CA ILE A 689 19.11 -20.78 13.34
C ILE A 689 20.07 -21.70 14.14
N ASP A 690 21.37 -21.48 14.03
CA ASP A 690 22.40 -22.25 14.72
C ASP A 690 22.25 -22.15 16.24
N ILE A 691 22.08 -20.94 16.77
CA ILE A 691 21.82 -20.69 18.20
C ILE A 691 20.58 -21.45 18.68
N PHE A 692 19.49 -21.45 17.91
CA PHE A 692 18.26 -22.14 18.30
C PHE A 692 18.36 -23.66 18.17
N SER A 693 19.10 -24.20 17.19
CA SER A 693 19.31 -25.62 17.04
C SER A 693 20.13 -26.20 18.19
N ASP A 694 21.12 -25.46 18.68
CA ASP A 694 21.90 -25.85 19.85
C ASP A 694 21.05 -25.91 21.11
N TYR A 695 20.13 -24.95 21.31
CA TYR A 695 19.18 -25.00 22.43
C TYR A 695 18.18 -26.16 22.35
N ALA A 696 17.74 -26.55 21.14
CA ALA A 696 16.82 -27.68 20.96
C ALA A 696 17.50 -29.05 21.21
N ASN A 697 18.81 -29.14 20.96
CA ASN A 697 19.59 -30.36 21.23
C ASN A 697 19.93 -30.56 22.72
N PHE A 698 19.73 -29.53 23.57
CA PHE A 698 19.90 -29.60 25.02
C PHE A 698 18.59 -29.89 25.79
N LYS A 699 17.46 -30.06 25.11
CA LYS A 699 16.19 -30.52 25.67
C LYS A 699 15.92 -31.96 25.26
#